data_b7ce56bb6de56c63f03eaa5ad9887b93
#
_entry.id   b7ce56bb6de56c63f03eaa5ad9887b93
#
_cell.length_a   1.000
_cell.length_b   1.000
_cell.length_c   1.000
_cell.angle_alpha   90.00
_cell.angle_beta   90.00
_cell.angle_gamma   90.00
#
_symmetry.space_group_name_H-M   'P 1'
#
loop_
_entity.id
_entity.type
_entity.pdbx_description
1 polymer ?
#
loop_
_entity_poly.entity_id
_entity_poly.type
_entity_poly.pdbx_seq_one_letter_code
_entity_poly.pdbx_strand_id
1 'polypeptide(L)'
;MKKLLTLLILVGCALQVAAQKGHDITIKLTEKASKEPIMMATVQLNPLGAYAVTDIKGNAVLKNIPEGSYTLVVSYVGFEPIKQQLKVTKALTMQLQMVETSLALKEVTVVAKQNASGTSTSAIIGRQAIDHLQASSLADVMQLVPGQLMGNTDMTAQQNLQIRQLGNNNTAAFGSSVVIDGVPMSNNGNVTQGDFSSTAFTGTDLRQVSADDIDEVEVVRGIPSAEYGDLTSGMVVVHSKIGVTPWQVKGKVNPGLMNYSLGKGLKMNKAGVLNFNVDYAQAWGDPRQKTRSYDRYNLSIGYSIDLSRKWHTDTKVRYNIGKDWNGKDPDAIQDGTESKNESRTFSLTHNGKITLDKPLARNLAYTLGLTLTQTDARNTAFVATNSGLIPIITARETGYYNIPWENSSYKATGINESRPGNLYAKINNSFFLKKGKVYQRFKMGLDYKYDWNNGKGYYNEDERHPLRPNSSGRPRAFSDIPGLHQFAAFAEDNLSWQYWGKRQLRIQGGVRFTAMQPFDDVRTFAVSPRLNMTLELAEWLSLRGGIGLNSKTPGLSYLYPDKHYSDHVAVSYMPQDDTAAQLLNYYTRVYEVEYSKDLKNATTTKIEVGLDVKLPGNRKLSVIAYRDKTPNGFGSLIEYQTYAVNYYDQTAGLVITPGQATTIDYNNPARTTTYWSTTGRVGNTNVSVNKGVEFDFDLGKIKPLNTSVYISGAWQESKDFSKALNTSNPENLPASISQYGTTPIKLIYPSELDYTRYRRFVNTLRLVTNIPELRMVASFTGQVIWHNSNLSYVAPKSPIGWISTDLQEHVITSDMLNGYIGMDGAYYGTQPADQQSISLQDQVKTPRDNIPTKNPVTWNLSARLTKELGKSAGFSFFANNVLFYEPFMSSSTSKTLTQRNTGNFSFGVELFFNL
;
A
#
# COMPACT_ATOMS: atom_id res chain seq x y z
N MET A 1 33.06 11.05 -12.12
CA MET A 1 34.15 11.31 -11.18
C MET A 1 34.24 12.78 -10.73
N LYS A 2 34.30 13.81 -11.60
CA LYS A 2 34.43 15.24 -11.17
C LYS A 2 33.26 15.69 -10.25
N LYS A 3 31.99 15.32 -10.50
CA LYS A 3 30.84 15.68 -9.66
C LYS A 3 30.82 14.97 -8.29
N LEU A 4 31.42 13.78 -8.20
CA LEU A 4 31.58 13.05 -6.93
C LEU A 4 32.65 13.66 -6.05
N LEU A 5 33.74 14.16 -6.70
CA LEU A 5 34.82 14.85 -6.02
C LEU A 5 34.39 16.20 -5.46
N THR A 6 33.50 16.94 -6.15
CA THR A 6 32.92 18.20 -5.67
C THR A 6 32.01 17.99 -4.47
N LEU A 7 31.26 16.88 -4.45
CA LEU A 7 30.43 16.49 -3.30
C LEU A 7 31.29 16.09 -2.10
N LEU A 8 32.37 15.35 -2.32
CA LEU A 8 33.34 14.98 -1.28
C LEU A 8 34.12 16.18 -0.73
N ILE A 9 34.42 17.18 -1.56
CA ILE A 9 35.05 18.42 -1.12
C ILE A 9 34.09 19.29 -0.32
N LEU A 10 32.79 19.34 -0.68
CA LEU A 10 31.75 20.02 0.10
C LEU A 10 31.51 19.35 1.46
N VAL A 11 31.56 18.01 1.53
CA VAL A 11 31.51 17.25 2.78
C VAL A 11 32.78 17.42 3.61
N GLY A 12 33.97 17.52 2.95
CA GLY A 12 35.25 17.75 3.61
C GLY A 12 35.40 19.15 4.23
N CYS A 13 34.86 20.18 3.59
CA CYS A 13 34.82 21.54 4.16
C CYS A 13 33.89 21.70 5.36
N ALA A 14 32.91 20.81 5.55
CA ALA A 14 32.03 20.79 6.72
C ALA A 14 32.71 20.21 7.99
N LEU A 15 33.88 19.59 7.86
CA LEU A 15 34.53 18.83 8.93
C LEU A 15 35.51 19.65 9.79
N GLN A 16 35.68 20.94 9.55
CA GLN A 16 36.47 21.80 10.48
C GLN A 16 35.61 22.20 11.70
N VAL A 17 35.40 21.27 12.60
CA VAL A 17 34.66 21.50 13.86
C VAL A 17 35.63 21.82 14.99
N ALA A 18 35.71 23.08 15.39
CA ALA A 18 36.21 23.45 16.71
C ALA A 18 35.24 22.87 17.77
N ALA A 19 35.75 22.09 18.67
CA ALA A 19 34.98 21.51 19.80
C ALA A 19 34.34 22.66 20.62
N GLN A 20 33.07 22.91 20.44
CA GLN A 20 32.30 23.90 21.19
C GLN A 20 32.05 23.31 22.61
N LYS A 21 32.37 24.05 23.68
CA LYS A 21 31.99 23.69 25.04
C LYS A 21 30.46 23.55 25.10
N GLY A 22 29.98 22.37 25.44
CA GLY A 22 28.56 22.10 25.67
C GLY A 22 28.24 21.96 27.12
N HIS A 23 26.96 22.13 27.46
CA HIS A 23 26.45 22.05 28.85
C HIS A 23 25.47 20.89 28.97
N ASP A 24 25.44 20.25 30.10
CA ASP A 24 24.49 19.21 30.42
C ASP A 24 23.18 19.83 30.93
N ILE A 25 22.05 19.29 30.46
CA ILE A 25 20.71 19.69 30.89
C ILE A 25 20.10 18.45 31.57
N THR A 26 19.85 18.56 32.86
CA THR A 26 19.18 17.53 33.66
C THR A 26 17.73 17.93 33.87
N ILE A 27 16.80 17.05 33.55
CA ILE A 27 15.37 17.25 33.72
C ILE A 27 14.86 16.18 34.69
N LYS A 28 14.18 16.60 35.75
CA LYS A 28 13.41 15.72 36.63
C LYS A 28 11.93 15.88 36.32
N LEU A 29 11.29 14.83 35.89
CA LEU A 29 9.90 14.81 35.46
C LEU A 29 9.03 14.07 36.47
N THR A 30 7.95 14.72 36.89
CA THR A 30 6.98 14.13 37.85
C THR A 30 5.56 14.38 37.35
N GLU A 31 4.63 13.57 37.75
CA GLU A 31 3.21 13.85 37.62
C GLU A 31 2.78 14.96 38.58
N LYS A 32 1.90 15.87 38.10
CA LYS A 32 1.47 17.03 38.86
C LYS A 32 0.60 16.64 40.08
N ALA A 33 -0.29 15.65 39.92
CA ALA A 33 -1.26 15.23 40.94
C ALA A 33 -0.61 14.33 42.03
N SER A 34 -0.01 13.23 41.62
CA SER A 34 0.56 12.21 42.50
C SER A 34 1.97 12.53 43.00
N LYS A 35 2.69 13.46 42.29
CA LYS A 35 4.13 13.74 42.49
C LYS A 35 5.04 12.54 42.19
N GLU A 36 4.50 11.47 41.66
CA GLU A 36 5.30 10.32 41.25
C GLU A 36 6.21 10.62 40.06
N PRO A 37 7.42 10.02 40.00
CA PRO A 37 8.32 10.20 38.89
C PRO A 37 7.75 9.53 37.64
N ILE A 38 7.74 10.26 36.52
CA ILE A 38 7.34 9.75 35.21
C ILE A 38 8.58 9.18 34.52
N MET A 39 8.60 7.86 34.37
CA MET A 39 9.64 7.14 33.65
C MET A 39 9.23 6.95 32.17
N MET A 40 10.22 6.79 31.28
CA MET A 40 10.05 6.53 29.83
C MET A 40 9.44 7.72 29.05
N ALA A 41 9.36 8.91 29.64
CA ALA A 41 8.96 10.10 28.92
C ALA A 41 10.07 10.56 27.96
N THR A 42 9.69 10.95 26.78
CA THR A 42 10.59 11.48 25.75
C THR A 42 10.89 12.94 26.04
N VAL A 43 12.16 13.30 26.08
CA VAL A 43 12.66 14.67 26.20
C VAL A 43 13.45 15.04 24.96
N GLN A 44 12.99 16.03 24.20
CA GLN A 44 13.61 16.46 22.96
C GLN A 44 13.92 17.96 22.95
N LEU A 45 15.04 18.34 22.35
CA LEU A 45 15.47 19.72 22.23
C LEU A 45 15.55 20.14 20.77
N ASN A 46 14.64 21.01 20.33
CA ASN A 46 14.56 21.48 18.94
C ASN A 46 15.19 22.88 18.79
N PRO A 47 15.85 23.22 17.64
CA PRO A 47 15.96 22.43 16.41
C PRO A 47 17.13 21.42 16.44
N LEU A 48 17.89 21.32 17.54
CA LEU A 48 19.07 20.49 17.66
C LEU A 48 18.77 18.98 17.48
N GLY A 49 17.54 18.55 17.88
CA GLY A 49 17.13 17.15 17.87
C GLY A 49 17.87 16.29 18.93
N ALA A 50 18.50 16.93 19.93
CA ALA A 50 19.01 16.21 21.08
C ALA A 50 17.86 15.58 21.85
N TYR A 51 18.04 14.36 22.30
CA TYR A 51 16.98 13.50 22.83
C TYR A 51 17.47 12.72 24.05
N ALA A 52 16.61 12.56 25.05
CA ALA A 52 16.79 11.68 26.19
C ALA A 52 15.43 11.09 26.59
N VAL A 53 15.46 9.99 27.35
CA VAL A 53 14.27 9.37 27.96
C VAL A 53 14.45 9.43 29.48
N THR A 54 13.34 9.63 30.18
CA THR A 54 13.40 9.67 31.67
C THR A 54 13.58 8.27 32.25
N ASP A 55 14.50 8.15 33.21
CA ASP A 55 14.76 6.92 33.98
C ASP A 55 13.63 6.62 35.02
N ILE A 56 13.78 5.54 35.78
CA ILE A 56 12.81 5.12 36.80
C ILE A 56 12.57 6.16 37.91
N LYS A 57 13.49 7.12 38.08
CA LYS A 57 13.38 8.23 39.02
C LYS A 57 12.86 9.49 38.36
N GLY A 58 12.45 9.41 37.08
CA GLY A 58 11.96 10.52 36.25
C GLY A 58 13.09 11.47 35.80
N ASN A 59 14.36 11.08 35.82
CA ASN A 59 15.46 11.94 35.39
C ASN A 59 15.83 11.66 33.92
N ALA A 60 16.01 12.72 33.14
CA ALA A 60 16.59 12.68 31.80
C ALA A 60 17.78 13.63 31.74
N VAL A 61 18.86 13.26 31.07
CA VAL A 61 20.05 14.09 30.88
C VAL A 61 20.35 14.26 29.39
N LEU A 62 20.26 15.49 28.91
CA LEU A 62 20.74 15.90 27.60
C LEU A 62 22.16 16.43 27.76
N LYS A 63 23.15 15.68 27.26
CA LYS A 63 24.55 15.97 27.47
C LYS A 63 25.17 16.83 26.39
N ASN A 64 26.13 17.67 26.80
CA ASN A 64 27.00 18.43 25.93
C ASN A 64 26.19 19.26 24.87
N ILE A 65 25.17 19.97 25.36
CA ILE A 65 24.33 20.83 24.54
C ILE A 65 25.03 22.17 24.31
N PRO A 66 25.25 22.61 23.08
CA PRO A 66 25.87 23.91 22.79
C PRO A 66 25.06 25.08 23.35
N GLU A 67 25.70 26.18 23.68
CA GLU A 67 24.98 27.40 24.07
C GLU A 67 24.03 27.90 23.01
N GLY A 68 22.81 28.31 23.41
CA GLY A 68 21.81 28.76 22.45
C GLY A 68 20.39 28.76 22.98
N SER A 69 19.44 29.17 22.11
CA SER A 69 18.01 29.11 22.40
C SER A 69 17.37 27.90 21.73
N TYR A 70 16.63 27.13 22.49
CA TYR A 70 16.03 25.87 22.08
C TYR A 70 14.57 25.80 22.50
N THR A 71 13.81 24.95 21.86
CA THR A 71 12.49 24.54 22.33
C THR A 71 12.60 23.15 22.92
N LEU A 72 12.41 23.05 24.23
CA LEU A 72 12.28 21.80 24.95
C LEU A 72 10.88 21.24 24.71
N VAL A 73 10.79 19.99 24.29
CA VAL A 73 9.54 19.26 24.15
C VAL A 73 9.64 18.00 25.00
N VAL A 74 8.69 17.83 25.92
CA VAL A 74 8.59 16.62 26.74
C VAL A 74 7.24 15.98 26.44
N SER A 75 7.25 14.70 26.09
CA SER A 75 6.04 13.94 25.76
C SER A 75 6.05 12.58 26.48
N TYR A 76 4.86 12.17 26.90
CA TYR A 76 4.60 10.87 27.49
C TYR A 76 3.16 10.45 27.21
N VAL A 77 2.92 9.16 27.00
CA VAL A 77 1.59 8.60 26.71
C VAL A 77 0.63 8.88 27.87
N GLY A 78 -0.54 9.41 27.55
CA GLY A 78 -1.55 9.75 28.56
C GLY A 78 -1.31 11.08 29.29
N PHE A 79 -0.28 11.84 28.91
CA PHE A 79 0.05 13.13 29.53
C PHE A 79 0.13 14.25 28.49
N GLU A 80 -0.09 15.47 28.95
CA GLU A 80 0.05 16.65 28.13
C GLU A 80 1.51 16.94 27.78
N PRO A 81 1.86 17.12 26.50
CA PRO A 81 3.22 17.45 26.13
C PRO A 81 3.60 18.85 26.62
N ILE A 82 4.75 18.96 27.27
CA ILE A 82 5.33 20.25 27.67
C ILE A 82 6.13 20.81 26.51
N LYS A 83 5.86 22.08 26.13
CA LYS A 83 6.68 22.84 25.17
C LYS A 83 7.15 24.12 25.83
N GLN A 84 8.45 24.27 26.00
CA GLN A 84 9.04 25.41 26.69
C GLN A 84 10.27 25.93 25.93
N GLN A 85 10.40 27.27 25.84
CA GLN A 85 11.61 27.90 25.34
C GLN A 85 12.71 27.82 26.41
N LEU A 86 13.90 27.39 26.00
CA LEU A 86 15.06 27.19 26.88
C LEU A 86 16.28 27.89 26.32
N LYS A 87 16.89 28.78 27.11
CA LYS A 87 18.17 29.42 26.76
C LYS A 87 19.29 28.71 27.56
N VAL A 88 20.17 28.03 26.86
CA VAL A 88 21.29 27.29 27.41
C VAL A 88 22.54 28.17 27.37
N THR A 89 23.05 28.56 28.53
CA THR A 89 24.29 29.33 28.68
C THR A 89 25.22 28.68 29.68
N LYS A 90 24.73 27.73 30.46
CA LYS A 90 25.45 26.93 31.49
C LYS A 90 24.70 25.60 31.68
N ALA A 91 25.27 24.70 32.48
CA ALA A 91 24.55 23.47 32.88
C ALA A 91 23.26 23.86 33.61
N LEU A 92 22.17 23.19 33.30
CA LEU A 92 20.83 23.46 33.81
C LEU A 92 20.23 22.20 34.45
N THR A 93 19.58 22.38 35.60
CA THR A 93 18.74 21.37 36.22
C THR A 93 17.32 21.92 36.32
N MET A 94 16.35 21.20 35.77
CA MET A 94 14.96 21.61 35.73
C MET A 94 14.06 20.56 36.34
N GLN A 95 13.03 20.99 37.05
CA GLN A 95 11.95 20.14 37.51
C GLN A 95 10.70 20.48 36.73
N LEU A 96 10.13 19.50 36.02
CA LEU A 96 8.93 19.65 35.20
C LEU A 96 7.85 18.74 35.77
N GLN A 97 6.60 19.20 35.63
CA GLN A 97 5.43 18.43 36.03
C GLN A 97 4.50 18.27 34.84
N MET A 98 4.18 17.04 34.47
CA MET A 98 3.19 16.75 33.47
C MET A 98 1.81 16.57 34.11
N VAL A 99 0.80 16.92 33.35
CA VAL A 99 -0.60 16.74 33.74
C VAL A 99 -1.15 15.57 32.93
N GLU A 100 -1.82 14.65 33.61
CA GLU A 100 -2.52 13.56 32.93
C GLU A 100 -3.62 14.11 32.02
N THR A 101 -3.74 13.58 30.86
CA THR A 101 -4.72 14.02 29.84
C THR A 101 -6.11 13.58 30.26
N SER A 102 -6.98 14.54 30.57
CA SER A 102 -8.40 14.28 30.85
C SER A 102 -9.24 15.07 29.83
N LEU A 103 -10.34 14.44 29.38
CA LEU A 103 -11.30 15.05 28.44
C LEU A 103 -11.95 16.30 29.03
N ALA A 104 -12.09 16.35 30.37
CA ALA A 104 -12.78 17.42 31.06
C ALA A 104 -12.06 18.78 31.09
N LEU A 105 -10.76 18.81 30.81
CA LEU A 105 -9.96 20.01 31.12
C LEU A 105 -9.35 20.70 29.90
N LYS A 106 -9.44 20.12 28.67
CA LYS A 106 -8.79 20.70 27.49
C LYS A 106 -9.53 20.54 26.18
N GLU A 107 -9.14 21.41 25.25
CA GLU A 107 -9.52 21.40 23.86
C GLU A 107 -9.12 20.07 23.20
N VAL A 108 -10.12 19.27 22.89
CA VAL A 108 -9.94 17.99 22.18
C VAL A 108 -9.72 18.28 20.71
N THR A 109 -8.63 17.77 20.17
CA THR A 109 -8.32 17.88 18.75
C THR A 109 -8.62 16.55 18.04
N VAL A 110 -9.64 16.53 17.20
CA VAL A 110 -10.07 15.34 16.42
C VAL A 110 -9.69 15.54 14.95
N VAL A 111 -8.45 15.89 14.68
CA VAL A 111 -7.96 16.09 13.31
C VAL A 111 -6.51 15.62 13.17
N ALA A 112 -6.14 15.28 11.96
CA ALA A 112 -4.74 15.10 11.58
C ALA A 112 -4.07 16.48 11.57
N LYS A 113 -3.10 16.71 12.48
CA LYS A 113 -2.36 17.97 12.53
C LYS A 113 -1.19 17.91 11.58
N GLN A 114 -1.06 18.89 10.70
CA GLN A 114 0.12 19.01 9.87
C GLN A 114 1.38 19.18 10.75
N ASN A 115 2.43 18.42 10.42
CA ASN A 115 3.71 18.50 11.12
C ASN A 115 4.43 19.82 10.79
N ALA A 116 4.11 20.85 11.56
CA ALA A 116 4.67 22.20 11.39
C ALA A 116 6.17 22.28 11.73
N SER A 117 6.72 21.31 12.44
CA SER A 117 8.14 21.26 12.80
C SER A 117 8.98 20.54 11.74
N GLY A 118 8.35 19.72 10.90
CA GLY A 118 8.99 19.01 9.79
C GLY A 118 9.11 19.87 8.53
N THR A 119 10.02 19.49 7.65
CA THR A 119 10.15 20.06 6.30
C THR A 119 9.34 19.27 5.28
N SER A 120 9.09 18.00 5.53
CA SER A 120 8.25 17.09 4.73
C SER A 120 6.76 17.37 4.94
N THR A 121 5.95 17.14 3.91
CA THR A 121 4.48 17.19 4.03
C THR A 121 3.99 15.94 4.75
N SER A 122 3.78 16.06 6.05
CA SER A 122 3.22 14.99 6.87
C SER A 122 2.13 15.49 7.82
N ALA A 123 1.25 14.57 8.23
CA ALA A 123 0.20 14.82 9.20
C ALA A 123 0.35 13.86 10.38
N ILE A 124 0.22 14.37 11.59
CA ILE A 124 0.30 13.61 12.84
C ILE A 124 -1.10 13.45 13.41
N ILE A 125 -1.48 12.23 13.72
CA ILE A 125 -2.75 11.83 14.32
C ILE A 125 -2.41 11.22 15.68
N GLY A 126 -2.62 11.99 16.74
CA GLY A 126 -2.32 11.55 18.11
C GLY A 126 -3.46 10.74 18.72
N ARG A 127 -3.19 10.12 19.86
CA ARG A 127 -4.11 9.23 20.59
C ARG A 127 -5.51 9.83 20.79
N GLN A 128 -5.61 11.11 21.17
CA GLN A 128 -6.91 11.76 21.38
C GLN A 128 -7.79 11.75 20.12
N ALA A 129 -7.20 12.03 18.95
CA ALA A 129 -7.95 12.00 17.70
C ALA A 129 -8.45 10.59 17.37
N ILE A 130 -7.64 9.57 17.66
CA ILE A 130 -7.98 8.14 17.44
C ILE A 130 -9.12 7.73 18.38
N ASP A 131 -9.07 8.09 19.67
CA ASP A 131 -10.13 7.78 20.65
C ASP A 131 -11.45 8.45 20.32
N HIS A 132 -11.42 9.74 19.92
CA HIS A 132 -12.63 10.45 19.54
C HIS A 132 -13.22 10.04 18.20
N LEU A 133 -12.41 9.44 17.31
CA LEU A 133 -12.90 8.82 16.08
C LEU A 133 -13.62 7.50 16.38
N GLN A 134 -13.43 6.91 17.57
CA GLN A 134 -13.82 5.53 17.91
C GLN A 134 -13.28 4.55 16.86
N ALA A 135 -12.04 4.74 16.47
CA ALA A 135 -11.39 3.89 15.48
C ALA A 135 -11.26 2.45 16.01
N SER A 136 -11.55 1.46 15.17
CA SER A 136 -11.33 0.04 15.47
C SER A 136 -10.03 -0.47 14.85
N SER A 137 -9.58 0.18 13.78
CA SER A 137 -8.39 -0.19 13.03
C SER A 137 -7.64 1.03 12.48
N LEU A 138 -6.44 0.79 11.97
CA LEU A 138 -5.67 1.84 11.27
C LEU A 138 -6.42 2.36 10.04
N ALA A 139 -7.25 1.54 9.38
CA ALA A 139 -8.07 1.98 8.25
C ALA A 139 -9.02 3.12 8.64
N ASP A 140 -9.63 3.05 9.84
CA ASP A 140 -10.48 4.13 10.35
C ASP A 140 -9.69 5.41 10.58
N VAL A 141 -8.47 5.30 11.11
CA VAL A 141 -7.59 6.44 11.41
C VAL A 141 -7.25 7.20 10.14
N MET A 142 -7.09 6.52 9.01
CA MET A 142 -6.78 7.13 7.72
C MET A 142 -7.86 8.08 7.21
N GLN A 143 -9.13 7.98 7.68
CA GLN A 143 -10.21 8.92 7.32
C GLN A 143 -9.96 10.36 7.81
N LEU A 144 -9.02 10.56 8.73
CA LEU A 144 -8.63 11.90 9.20
C LEU A 144 -7.70 12.62 8.22
N VAL A 145 -7.13 11.92 7.24
CA VAL A 145 -6.17 12.48 6.27
C VAL A 145 -6.93 13.23 5.16
N PRO A 146 -6.49 14.44 4.75
CA PRO A 146 -7.10 15.18 3.64
C PRO A 146 -7.17 14.35 2.36
N GLY A 147 -8.32 14.40 1.68
CA GLY A 147 -8.55 13.68 0.43
C GLY A 147 -9.02 12.23 0.58
N GLN A 148 -9.04 11.68 1.81
CA GLN A 148 -9.63 10.38 2.07
C GLN A 148 -11.16 10.48 2.20
N LEU A 149 -11.85 9.43 1.75
CA LEU A 149 -13.30 9.37 1.87
C LEU A 149 -13.71 8.92 3.28
N MET A 150 -14.72 9.57 3.83
CA MET A 150 -15.40 9.11 5.03
C MET A 150 -16.45 8.07 4.66
N GLY A 151 -16.54 7.03 5.43
CA GLY A 151 -17.56 5.99 5.28
C GLY A 151 -17.61 5.14 6.53
N ASN A 152 -18.64 4.30 6.64
CA ASN A 152 -18.58 3.19 7.58
C ASN A 152 -17.45 2.29 7.12
N THR A 153 -16.48 2.04 7.99
CA THR A 153 -15.41 1.10 7.65
C THR A 153 -16.01 -0.28 7.55
N ASP A 154 -16.11 -0.80 6.35
CA ASP A 154 -16.48 -2.19 6.13
C ASP A 154 -15.27 -3.07 6.45
N MET A 155 -15.22 -3.58 7.69
CA MET A 155 -14.16 -4.51 8.09
C MET A 155 -14.26 -5.86 7.39
N THR A 156 -15.33 -6.17 6.67
CA THR A 156 -15.42 -7.39 5.86
C THR A 156 -14.80 -7.24 4.48
N ALA A 157 -14.35 -6.04 4.11
CA ALA A 157 -13.58 -5.78 2.90
C ALA A 157 -12.14 -5.38 3.26
N GLN A 158 -11.16 -5.96 2.56
CA GLN A 158 -9.76 -5.63 2.76
C GLN A 158 -9.50 -4.13 2.48
N GLN A 159 -8.76 -3.48 3.38
CA GLN A 159 -8.47 -2.06 3.32
C GLN A 159 -6.98 -1.83 3.08
N ASN A 160 -6.62 -1.37 1.88
CA ASN A 160 -5.25 -1.08 1.48
C ASN A 160 -4.93 0.40 1.64
N LEU A 161 -3.65 0.69 1.91
CA LEU A 161 -3.16 2.06 1.97
C LEU A 161 -3.07 2.68 0.57
N GLN A 162 -3.76 3.81 0.38
CA GLN A 162 -3.64 4.64 -0.82
C GLN A 162 -3.41 6.09 -0.43
N ILE A 163 -2.31 6.69 -0.87
CA ILE A 163 -1.96 8.09 -0.58
C ILE A 163 -1.73 8.82 -1.89
N ARG A 164 -2.50 9.91 -2.13
CA ARG A 164 -2.40 10.78 -3.31
C ARG A 164 -2.59 10.06 -4.66
N GLN A 165 -3.20 8.90 -4.66
CA GLN A 165 -3.50 8.13 -5.86
C GLN A 165 -4.97 7.72 -5.85
N LEU A 166 -5.63 7.84 -7.00
CA LEU A 166 -7.03 7.48 -7.20
C LEU A 166 -7.11 6.22 -8.06
N GLY A 167 -8.26 5.54 -7.97
CA GLY A 167 -8.53 4.32 -8.73
C GLY A 167 -8.25 3.05 -7.93
N ASN A 168 -8.71 1.93 -8.47
CA ASN A 168 -8.57 0.61 -7.86
C ASN A 168 -7.23 0.00 -8.28
N ASN A 169 -6.14 0.68 -7.96
CA ASN A 169 -4.83 0.32 -8.49
C ASN A 169 -4.00 -0.43 -7.42
N ASN A 170 -3.83 -1.73 -7.63
CA ASN A 170 -2.96 -2.57 -6.80
C ASN A 170 -1.51 -2.08 -6.81
N THR A 171 -1.09 -1.43 -7.90
CA THR A 171 0.23 -0.80 -8.02
C THR A 171 0.41 0.31 -6.98
N ALA A 172 -0.66 1.04 -6.64
CA ALA A 172 -0.64 2.06 -5.60
C ALA A 172 -0.42 1.48 -4.21
N ALA A 173 -1.15 0.42 -3.88
CA ALA A 173 -1.01 -0.29 -2.62
C ALA A 173 0.39 -0.91 -2.47
N PHE A 174 0.94 -1.46 -3.55
CA PHE A 174 2.30 -1.98 -3.59
C PHE A 174 3.37 -0.90 -3.38
N GLY A 175 3.15 0.31 -3.92
CA GLY A 175 4.06 1.45 -3.77
C GLY A 175 3.93 2.22 -2.47
N SER A 176 2.95 1.91 -1.60
CA SER A 176 2.76 2.53 -0.30
C SER A 176 3.43 1.71 0.80
N SER A 177 3.91 2.36 1.87
CA SER A 177 4.61 1.68 2.98
C SER A 177 3.92 1.94 4.30
N VAL A 178 3.73 0.89 5.10
CA VAL A 178 3.33 0.96 6.51
C VAL A 178 4.52 0.55 7.36
N VAL A 179 4.92 1.41 8.28
CA VAL A 179 6.05 1.18 9.21
C VAL A 179 5.50 1.15 10.62
N ILE A 180 5.68 0.05 11.34
CA ILE A 180 5.23 -0.08 12.72
C ILE A 180 6.44 -0.18 13.64
N ASP A 181 6.57 0.77 14.57
CA ASP A 181 7.70 0.87 15.52
C ASP A 181 9.08 0.77 14.83
N GLY A 182 9.20 1.36 13.62
CA GLY A 182 10.44 1.43 12.85
C GLY A 182 10.68 0.25 11.90
N VAL A 183 9.85 -0.80 11.91
CA VAL A 183 9.94 -1.96 11.00
C VAL A 183 8.92 -1.80 9.88
N PRO A 184 9.33 -1.78 8.60
CA PRO A 184 8.41 -1.78 7.47
C PRO A 184 7.63 -3.09 7.38
N MET A 185 6.31 -3.02 7.20
CA MET A 185 5.50 -4.17 6.81
C MET A 185 5.74 -4.44 5.32
N SER A 186 6.54 -5.45 5.01
CA SER A 186 6.89 -5.76 3.63
C SER A 186 5.75 -6.46 2.91
N ASN A 187 5.54 -6.09 1.64
CA ASN A 187 4.66 -6.76 0.71
C ASN A 187 5.41 -7.44 -0.46
N ASN A 188 6.76 -7.42 -0.42
CA ASN A 188 7.58 -7.98 -1.49
C ASN A 188 7.54 -9.51 -1.53
N GLY A 189 7.35 -10.16 -0.37
CA GLY A 189 7.20 -11.62 -0.26
C GLY A 189 5.83 -12.15 -0.65
N ASN A 190 4.86 -11.28 -0.95
CA ASN A 190 3.53 -11.70 -1.36
C ASN A 190 3.59 -12.24 -2.79
N VAL A 191 3.19 -13.49 -2.94
CA VAL A 191 3.05 -14.15 -4.24
C VAL A 191 1.58 -14.54 -4.39
N THR A 192 0.98 -14.14 -5.50
CA THR A 192 -0.40 -14.50 -5.84
C THR A 192 -0.40 -15.20 -7.20
N GLN A 193 -1.18 -16.24 -7.33
CA GLN A 193 -1.35 -16.93 -8.58
C GLN A 193 -2.67 -16.50 -9.23
N GLY A 194 -2.64 -16.19 -10.53
CA GLY A 194 -3.63 -15.40 -11.24
C GLY A 194 -5.08 -15.84 -11.16
N ASP A 195 -5.35 -17.13 -10.99
CA ASP A 195 -6.71 -17.66 -11.03
C ASP A 195 -7.47 -17.56 -9.71
N PHE A 196 -6.76 -17.43 -8.59
CA PHE A 196 -7.39 -17.41 -7.26
C PHE A 196 -7.60 -16.02 -6.71
N SER A 197 -6.80 -15.07 -7.14
CA SER A 197 -6.89 -13.67 -6.75
C SER A 197 -6.87 -12.85 -8.03
N SER A 198 -7.90 -12.08 -8.27
CA SER A 198 -7.96 -11.11 -9.37
C SER A 198 -6.93 -9.98 -9.23
N THR A 199 -6.15 -9.98 -8.15
CA THR A 199 -5.23 -8.91 -7.79
C THR A 199 -3.87 -9.49 -7.41
N ALA A 200 -2.86 -9.22 -8.24
CA ALA A 200 -1.48 -9.67 -8.02
C ALA A 200 -0.88 -9.19 -6.68
N PHE A 201 -1.35 -8.08 -6.13
CA PHE A 201 -0.88 -7.55 -4.85
C PHE A 201 -2.01 -6.93 -4.08
N THR A 202 -2.23 -7.46 -2.92
CA THR A 202 -2.86 -6.74 -1.85
C THR A 202 -1.75 -6.05 -1.05
N GLY A 203 -1.83 -4.74 -0.85
CA GLY A 203 -0.93 -4.04 0.07
C GLY A 203 -1.09 -4.56 1.50
N THR A 204 -0.53 -3.86 2.47
CA THR A 204 -0.77 -4.17 3.90
C THR A 204 -2.24 -3.98 4.23
N ASP A 205 -2.88 -5.01 4.79
CA ASP A 205 -4.28 -4.91 5.24
C ASP A 205 -4.37 -4.11 6.53
N LEU A 206 -4.86 -2.87 6.43
CA LEU A 206 -4.95 -1.93 7.55
C LEU A 206 -5.98 -2.36 8.61
N ARG A 207 -6.89 -3.30 8.32
CA ARG A 207 -7.85 -3.86 9.29
C ARG A 207 -7.13 -4.64 10.39
N GLN A 208 -5.97 -5.23 10.09
CA GLN A 208 -5.19 -6.07 11.02
C GLN A 208 -4.48 -5.26 12.09
N VAL A 209 -4.31 -3.94 11.92
CA VAL A 209 -3.66 -3.07 12.91
C VAL A 209 -4.73 -2.47 13.82
N SER A 210 -4.81 -2.97 15.06
CA SER A 210 -5.77 -2.47 16.07
C SER A 210 -5.49 -1.03 16.43
N ALA A 211 -6.51 -0.17 16.39
CA ALA A 211 -6.42 1.22 16.81
C ALA A 211 -6.12 1.36 18.32
N ASP A 212 -6.46 0.36 19.13
CA ASP A 212 -6.25 0.41 20.58
C ASP A 212 -4.80 0.19 21.02
N ASP A 213 -3.94 -0.40 20.16
CA ASP A 213 -2.49 -0.49 20.40
C ASP A 213 -1.71 0.75 19.89
N ILE A 214 -2.36 1.66 19.16
CA ILE A 214 -1.73 2.84 18.55
C ILE A 214 -1.67 4.00 19.57
N ASP A 215 -0.50 4.66 19.67
CA ASP A 215 -0.32 5.94 20.34
C ASP A 215 -0.40 7.12 19.38
N GLU A 216 0.35 7.04 18.28
CA GLU A 216 0.44 8.08 17.27
C GLU A 216 0.59 7.48 15.88
N VAL A 217 0.01 8.14 14.88
CA VAL A 217 0.20 7.83 13.46
C VAL A 217 0.74 9.06 12.75
N GLU A 218 1.89 8.94 12.09
CA GLU A 218 2.38 9.94 11.15
C GLU A 218 2.10 9.48 9.73
N VAL A 219 1.38 10.28 8.95
CA VAL A 219 1.10 10.03 7.53
C VAL A 219 1.95 10.96 6.69
N VAL A 220 3.00 10.43 6.06
CA VAL A 220 3.90 11.16 5.17
C VAL A 220 3.36 11.07 3.76
N ARG A 221 2.77 12.17 3.27
CA ARG A 221 2.18 12.27 1.94
C ARG A 221 3.19 12.76 0.90
N GLY A 222 4.13 13.57 1.34
CA GLY A 222 5.15 14.20 0.52
C GLY A 222 6.42 13.36 0.32
N ILE A 223 7.57 14.04 0.37
CA ILE A 223 8.88 13.45 0.19
C ILE A 223 9.40 13.00 1.56
N PRO A 224 9.51 11.68 1.83
CA PRO A 224 9.95 11.18 3.12
C PRO A 224 11.45 11.40 3.36
N SER A 225 11.91 11.27 4.62
CA SER A 225 13.32 11.20 4.97
C SER A 225 14.05 10.10 4.18
N ALA A 226 15.34 10.30 3.88
CA ALA A 226 16.19 9.32 3.21
C ALA A 226 16.36 8.02 4.03
N GLU A 227 16.05 8.04 5.31
CA GLU A 227 15.99 6.85 6.19
C GLU A 227 14.99 5.80 5.67
N TYR A 228 13.91 6.24 5.02
CA TYR A 228 12.86 5.36 4.52
C TYR A 228 12.99 5.11 3.02
N GLY A 229 12.81 3.87 2.61
CA GLY A 229 12.89 3.46 1.19
C GLY A 229 11.84 2.43 0.84
N ASP A 230 11.98 1.83 -0.33
CA ASP A 230 11.12 0.79 -0.87
C ASP A 230 9.65 1.25 -1.01
N LEU A 231 9.46 2.48 -1.53
CA LEU A 231 8.14 3.08 -1.76
C LEU A 231 8.18 4.06 -2.94
N THR A 232 7.05 4.20 -3.64
CA THR A 232 6.81 5.19 -4.72
C THR A 232 5.76 6.22 -4.35
N SER A 233 4.80 5.85 -3.49
CA SER A 233 3.68 6.71 -3.05
C SER A 233 3.99 7.41 -1.72
N GLY A 234 3.13 7.29 -0.74
CA GLY A 234 3.33 7.80 0.61
C GLY A 234 3.63 6.69 1.61
N MET A 235 3.74 7.07 2.88
CA MET A 235 3.94 6.11 3.96
C MET A 235 3.16 6.49 5.21
N VAL A 236 2.86 5.48 6.02
CA VAL A 236 2.28 5.62 7.35
C VAL A 236 3.24 5.05 8.37
N VAL A 237 3.61 5.86 9.35
CA VAL A 237 4.43 5.45 10.49
C VAL A 237 3.54 5.34 11.71
N VAL A 238 3.45 4.15 12.27
CA VAL A 238 2.66 3.84 13.46
C VAL A 238 3.60 3.70 14.65
N HIS A 239 3.36 4.49 15.67
CA HIS A 239 3.98 4.34 16.98
C HIS A 239 2.96 3.68 17.91
N SER A 240 3.28 2.51 18.39
CA SER A 240 2.40 1.79 19.31
C SER A 240 2.66 2.19 20.76
N LYS A 241 1.64 1.99 21.60
CA LYS A 241 1.70 2.33 23.01
C LYS A 241 2.86 1.63 23.73
N ILE A 242 3.62 2.41 24.47
CA ILE A 242 4.64 1.94 25.40
C ILE A 242 4.72 2.90 26.59
N GLY A 243 4.80 2.37 27.81
CA GLY A 243 4.81 3.19 29.00
C GLY A 243 3.89 2.66 30.08
N VAL A 244 3.90 3.24 31.27
CA VAL A 244 3.02 2.89 32.38
C VAL A 244 1.63 3.45 32.09
N THR A 245 0.62 2.59 32.04
CA THR A 245 -0.77 2.98 31.83
C THR A 245 -1.69 2.26 32.83
N PRO A 246 -2.82 2.86 33.24
CA PRO A 246 -3.83 2.15 34.02
C PRO A 246 -4.41 0.98 33.21
N TRP A 247 -5.25 0.17 33.84
CA TRP A 247 -6.07 -0.78 33.08
C TRP A 247 -6.96 -0.01 32.11
N GLN A 248 -6.90 -0.36 30.85
CA GLN A 248 -7.72 0.19 29.78
C GLN A 248 -8.64 -0.92 29.25
N VAL A 249 -9.93 -0.80 29.51
CA VAL A 249 -10.95 -1.73 29.02
C VAL A 249 -11.89 -0.96 28.11
N LYS A 250 -12.09 -1.42 26.89
CA LYS A 250 -13.03 -0.83 25.94
C LYS A 250 -13.94 -1.88 25.35
N GLY A 251 -15.18 -1.51 25.14
CA GLY A 251 -16.17 -2.29 24.41
C GLY A 251 -16.93 -1.38 23.46
N LYS A 252 -16.90 -1.67 22.18
CA LYS A 252 -17.60 -0.94 21.12
C LYS A 252 -18.54 -1.87 20.39
N VAL A 253 -19.78 -1.46 20.20
CA VAL A 253 -20.81 -2.23 19.52
C VAL A 253 -21.61 -1.32 18.58
N ASN A 254 -21.80 -1.78 17.36
CA ASN A 254 -22.75 -1.24 16.39
C ASN A 254 -23.37 -2.41 15.59
N PRO A 255 -24.38 -2.18 14.74
CA PRO A 255 -25.02 -3.26 14.00
C PRO A 255 -24.10 -4.14 13.16
N GLY A 256 -23.01 -3.59 12.64
CA GLY A 256 -22.04 -4.30 11.77
C GLY A 256 -20.70 -4.66 12.44
N LEU A 257 -20.52 -4.33 13.74
CA LEU A 257 -19.21 -4.51 14.40
C LEU A 257 -19.36 -4.65 15.91
N MET A 258 -18.66 -5.63 16.49
CA MET A 258 -18.31 -5.70 17.91
C MET A 258 -16.77 -5.64 18.04
N ASN A 259 -16.27 -4.81 18.96
CA ASN A 259 -14.84 -4.70 19.22
C ASN A 259 -14.58 -4.54 20.72
N TYR A 260 -13.75 -5.39 21.30
CA TYR A 260 -13.38 -5.38 22.71
C TYR A 260 -11.86 -5.31 22.83
N SER A 261 -11.37 -4.48 23.73
CA SER A 261 -9.94 -4.39 24.00
C SER A 261 -9.64 -4.28 25.50
N LEU A 262 -8.49 -4.84 25.88
CA LEU A 262 -7.95 -4.82 27.23
C LEU A 262 -6.45 -4.54 27.16
N GLY A 263 -5.97 -3.53 27.87
CA GLY A 263 -4.55 -3.20 27.92
C GLY A 263 -4.08 -2.66 29.27
N LYS A 264 -2.79 -2.81 29.54
CA LYS A 264 -2.13 -2.23 30.71
C LYS A 264 -0.63 -2.06 30.48
N GLY A 265 -0.07 -1.01 31.06
CA GLY A 265 1.37 -0.81 31.21
C GLY A 265 1.83 -0.97 32.66
N LEU A 266 2.56 -2.04 32.93
CA LEU A 266 3.03 -2.40 34.29
C LEU A 266 4.44 -1.85 34.53
N LYS A 267 4.61 -1.09 35.62
CA LYS A 267 5.93 -0.68 36.11
C LYS A 267 6.57 -1.83 36.87
N MET A 268 7.70 -2.34 36.39
CA MET A 268 8.44 -3.44 36.99
C MET A 268 9.68 -2.95 37.77
N ASN A 269 9.55 -1.83 38.47
CA ASN A 269 10.62 -1.18 39.23
C ASN A 269 11.89 -0.99 38.37
N LYS A 270 13.04 -1.56 38.81
CA LYS A 270 14.31 -1.50 38.07
C LYS A 270 14.31 -2.35 36.79
N ALA A 271 13.37 -3.26 36.65
CA ALA A 271 13.24 -4.14 35.48
C ALA A 271 12.48 -3.51 34.32
N GLY A 272 12.15 -2.22 34.35
CA GLY A 272 11.56 -1.51 33.24
C GLY A 272 10.02 -1.47 33.23
N VAL A 273 9.43 -1.47 32.05
CA VAL A 273 7.97 -1.42 31.84
C VAL A 273 7.54 -2.56 30.93
N LEU A 274 6.51 -3.28 31.32
CA LEU A 274 5.84 -4.31 30.53
C LEU A 274 4.47 -3.79 30.11
N ASN A 275 4.21 -3.73 28.83
CA ASN A 275 2.91 -3.40 28.25
C ASN A 275 2.27 -4.65 27.66
N PHE A 276 0.97 -4.79 27.76
CA PHE A 276 0.21 -5.74 26.96
C PHE A 276 -1.09 -5.11 26.46
N ASN A 277 -1.55 -5.57 25.32
CA ASN A 277 -2.85 -5.22 24.75
C ASN A 277 -3.43 -6.47 24.09
N VAL A 278 -4.70 -6.75 24.36
CA VAL A 278 -5.50 -7.79 23.72
C VAL A 278 -6.70 -7.11 23.07
N ASP A 279 -6.96 -7.42 21.82
CA ASP A 279 -8.08 -6.87 21.06
C ASP A 279 -8.79 -7.98 20.30
N TYR A 280 -10.11 -7.98 20.36
CA TYR A 280 -11.00 -8.83 19.57
C TYR A 280 -11.98 -7.95 18.82
N ALA A 281 -12.12 -8.16 17.51
CA ALA A 281 -13.15 -7.52 16.71
C ALA A 281 -13.84 -8.55 15.82
N GLN A 282 -15.17 -8.45 15.74
CA GLN A 282 -16.01 -9.23 14.83
C GLN A 282 -16.89 -8.27 14.04
N ALA A 283 -16.88 -8.41 12.72
CA ALA A 283 -17.65 -7.56 11.81
C ALA A 283 -18.47 -8.39 10.83
N TRP A 284 -19.60 -7.81 10.39
CA TRP A 284 -20.50 -8.39 9.40
C TRP A 284 -20.77 -7.41 8.27
N GLY A 285 -20.81 -7.90 7.03
CA GLY A 285 -21.16 -7.11 5.85
C GLY A 285 -22.62 -6.66 5.87
N ASP A 286 -23.52 -7.53 6.31
CA ASP A 286 -24.92 -7.22 6.60
C ASP A 286 -25.28 -7.81 7.97
N PRO A 287 -25.71 -7.00 8.95
CA PRO A 287 -26.09 -7.51 10.28
C PRO A 287 -27.31 -8.44 10.28
N ARG A 288 -28.14 -8.40 9.23
CA ARG A 288 -29.30 -9.27 9.05
C ARG A 288 -28.91 -10.63 8.48
N GLN A 289 -27.86 -10.67 7.64
CA GLN A 289 -27.38 -11.88 7.00
C GLN A 289 -25.87 -12.03 7.29
N LYS A 290 -25.54 -12.78 8.33
CA LYS A 290 -24.16 -12.93 8.82
C LYS A 290 -23.30 -13.88 7.98
N THR A 291 -23.64 -14.07 6.72
CA THR A 291 -22.88 -14.93 5.78
C THR A 291 -21.54 -14.34 5.37
N ARG A 292 -21.34 -13.03 5.52
CA ARG A 292 -20.08 -12.36 5.26
C ARG A 292 -19.57 -11.72 6.55
N SER A 293 -18.48 -12.25 7.10
CA SER A 293 -17.91 -11.80 8.36
C SER A 293 -16.39 -11.70 8.33
N TYR A 294 -15.88 -10.95 9.28
CA TYR A 294 -14.45 -10.83 9.57
C TYR A 294 -14.22 -10.85 11.07
N ASP A 295 -13.33 -11.75 11.52
CA ASP A 295 -12.88 -11.82 12.90
C ASP A 295 -11.40 -11.43 12.99
N ARG A 296 -11.09 -10.62 13.99
CA ARG A 296 -9.71 -10.22 14.31
C ARG A 296 -9.39 -10.49 15.77
N TYR A 297 -8.23 -11.12 16.02
CA TYR A 297 -7.65 -11.32 17.34
C TYR A 297 -6.25 -10.72 17.32
N ASN A 298 -5.98 -9.78 18.21
CA ASN A 298 -4.66 -9.16 18.37
C ASN A 298 -4.15 -9.38 19.79
N LEU A 299 -2.89 -9.79 19.90
CA LEU A 299 -2.10 -9.78 21.12
C LEU A 299 -0.83 -8.96 20.87
N SER A 300 -0.59 -7.95 21.69
CA SER A 300 0.64 -7.16 21.67
C SER A 300 1.27 -7.16 23.07
N ILE A 301 2.57 -7.50 23.14
CA ILE A 301 3.36 -7.46 24.35
C ILE A 301 4.60 -6.61 24.09
N GLY A 302 4.77 -5.53 24.85
CA GLY A 302 5.89 -4.61 24.76
C GLY A 302 6.72 -4.62 26.05
N TYR A 303 8.03 -4.66 25.92
CA TYR A 303 8.95 -4.55 27.04
C TYR A 303 9.99 -3.47 26.79
N SER A 304 10.08 -2.51 27.69
CA SER A 304 10.95 -1.35 27.60
C SER A 304 11.85 -1.27 28.82
N ILE A 305 13.16 -1.17 28.60
CA ILE A 305 14.16 -1.15 29.69
C ILE A 305 15.38 -0.29 29.33
N ASP A 306 15.92 0.38 30.36
CA ASP A 306 17.24 0.97 30.32
C ASP A 306 18.27 -0.05 30.82
N LEU A 307 18.99 -0.72 29.90
CA LEU A 307 20.07 -1.67 30.23
C LEU A 307 21.24 -0.99 30.92
N SER A 308 21.44 0.29 30.59
CA SER A 308 22.37 1.18 31.27
C SER A 308 21.93 2.64 31.12
N ARG A 309 22.63 3.59 31.79
CA ARG A 309 22.36 5.03 31.59
C ARG A 309 22.54 5.52 30.16
N LYS A 310 23.17 4.73 29.29
CA LYS A 310 23.47 5.08 27.91
C LYS A 310 22.74 4.19 26.90
N TRP A 311 22.13 3.09 27.34
CA TRP A 311 21.53 2.10 26.43
C TRP A 311 20.10 1.80 26.85
N HIS A 312 19.20 2.25 26.01
CA HIS A 312 17.74 2.02 26.07
C HIS A 312 17.30 1.02 25.05
N THR A 313 16.37 0.11 25.38
CA THR A 313 15.81 -0.86 24.44
C THR A 313 14.30 -1.03 24.61
N ASP A 314 13.62 -1.19 23.47
CA ASP A 314 12.20 -1.51 23.35
C ASP A 314 12.05 -2.80 22.53
N THR A 315 11.44 -3.82 23.11
CA THR A 315 11.13 -5.08 22.44
C THR A 315 9.62 -5.23 22.37
N LYS A 316 9.10 -5.58 21.20
CA LYS A 316 7.67 -5.77 20.99
C LYS A 316 7.40 -7.06 20.22
N VAL A 317 6.47 -7.84 20.75
CA VAL A 317 5.94 -9.05 20.13
C VAL A 317 4.47 -8.80 19.82
N ARG A 318 4.05 -9.06 18.60
CA ARG A 318 2.64 -9.03 18.16
C ARG A 318 2.26 -10.36 17.55
N TYR A 319 1.07 -10.80 17.87
CA TYR A 319 0.43 -11.92 17.22
C TYR A 319 -0.97 -11.52 16.81
N ASN A 320 -1.24 -11.64 15.52
CA ASN A 320 -2.49 -11.23 14.92
C ASN A 320 -3.11 -12.41 14.18
N ILE A 321 -4.42 -12.60 14.31
CA ILE A 321 -5.22 -13.54 13.52
C ILE A 321 -6.35 -12.75 12.88
N GLY A 322 -6.45 -12.81 11.55
CA GLY A 322 -7.58 -12.31 10.78
C GLY A 322 -8.29 -13.45 10.06
N LYS A 323 -9.61 -13.52 10.16
CA LYS A 323 -10.43 -14.55 9.51
C LYS A 323 -11.52 -13.89 8.70
N ASP A 324 -11.42 -13.95 7.38
CA ASP A 324 -12.52 -13.59 6.48
C ASP A 324 -13.35 -14.85 6.17
N TRP A 325 -14.63 -14.74 6.29
CA TRP A 325 -15.57 -15.76 5.90
C TRP A 325 -16.67 -15.16 5.02
N ASN A 326 -16.89 -15.78 3.88
CA ASN A 326 -18.03 -15.54 3.02
C ASN A 326 -18.74 -16.89 2.83
N GLY A 327 -19.78 -17.10 3.64
CA GLY A 327 -20.52 -18.34 3.71
C GLY A 327 -21.54 -18.46 2.59
N LYS A 328 -22.12 -19.65 2.48
CA LYS A 328 -23.21 -19.92 1.55
C LYS A 328 -24.44 -19.09 1.89
N ASP A 329 -25.12 -18.62 0.87
CA ASP A 329 -26.46 -18.07 1.03
C ASP A 329 -27.43 -19.22 1.36
N PRO A 330 -28.08 -19.21 2.53
CA PRO A 330 -29.01 -20.26 2.90
C PRO A 330 -30.22 -20.38 1.96
N ASP A 331 -30.54 -19.31 1.23
CA ASP A 331 -31.66 -19.31 0.27
C ASP A 331 -31.22 -19.71 -1.16
N ALA A 332 -29.91 -19.97 -1.38
CA ALA A 332 -29.42 -20.44 -2.68
C ALA A 332 -29.91 -21.87 -2.97
N ILE A 333 -30.57 -22.05 -4.11
CA ILE A 333 -31.12 -23.34 -4.58
C ILE A 333 -30.01 -24.36 -4.85
N GLN A 334 -28.81 -23.90 -5.23
CA GLN A 334 -27.63 -24.72 -5.45
C GLN A 334 -26.61 -24.53 -4.35
N ASP A 335 -25.73 -25.53 -4.16
CA ASP A 335 -24.57 -25.42 -3.24
C ASP A 335 -23.72 -24.17 -3.56
N GLY A 336 -24.04 -23.06 -2.87
CA GLY A 336 -23.42 -21.76 -3.12
C GLY A 336 -21.93 -21.75 -2.84
N THR A 337 -21.26 -20.70 -3.33
CA THR A 337 -19.85 -20.46 -3.09
C THR A 337 -19.59 -20.14 -1.62
N GLU A 338 -18.59 -20.77 -1.04
CA GLU A 338 -18.05 -20.45 0.29
C GLU A 338 -16.57 -20.10 0.15
N SER A 339 -16.15 -18.99 0.74
CA SER A 339 -14.73 -18.65 0.84
C SER A 339 -14.32 -18.38 2.27
N LYS A 340 -13.18 -18.93 2.67
CA LYS A 340 -12.52 -18.74 3.96
C LYS A 340 -11.09 -18.31 3.72
N ASN A 341 -10.68 -17.24 4.38
CA ASN A 341 -9.30 -16.80 4.37
C ASN A 341 -8.85 -16.53 5.81
N GLU A 342 -7.91 -17.30 6.31
CA GLU A 342 -7.30 -17.11 7.62
C GLU A 342 -5.85 -16.66 7.47
N SER A 343 -5.52 -15.52 8.07
CA SER A 343 -4.17 -14.97 8.13
C SER A 343 -3.70 -14.89 9.58
N ARG A 344 -2.54 -15.46 9.87
CA ARG A 344 -1.86 -15.43 11.18
C ARG A 344 -0.51 -14.76 11.01
N THR A 345 -0.29 -13.66 11.70
CA THR A 345 0.96 -12.89 11.61
C THR A 345 1.63 -12.82 12.97
N PHE A 346 2.85 -13.29 13.04
CA PHE A 346 3.76 -13.08 14.16
C PHE A 346 4.75 -11.99 13.78
N SER A 347 4.95 -10.99 14.67
CA SER A 347 5.94 -9.93 14.47
C SER A 347 6.75 -9.72 15.74
N LEU A 348 8.07 -9.70 15.59
CA LEU A 348 9.04 -9.32 16.64
C LEU A 348 9.75 -8.05 16.18
N THR A 349 9.74 -7.01 17.02
CA THR A 349 10.49 -5.78 16.82
C THR A 349 11.38 -5.54 18.03
N HIS A 350 12.67 -5.26 17.80
CA HIS A 350 13.61 -4.88 18.84
C HIS A 350 14.36 -3.62 18.41
N ASN A 351 14.12 -2.54 19.14
CA ASN A 351 14.76 -1.24 18.95
C ASN A 351 15.76 -1.00 20.07
N GLY A 352 16.92 -0.46 19.72
CA GLY A 352 17.86 -0.02 20.73
C GLY A 352 18.47 1.32 20.38
N LYS A 353 18.81 2.08 21.43
CA LYS A 353 19.46 3.37 21.32
C LYS A 353 20.59 3.48 22.31
N ILE A 354 21.77 3.80 21.80
CA ILE A 354 23.00 3.95 22.56
C ILE A 354 23.51 5.38 22.44
N THR A 355 23.68 6.06 23.57
CA THR A 355 24.26 7.41 23.60
C THR A 355 25.77 7.29 23.78
N LEU A 356 26.55 7.67 22.77
CA LEU A 356 27.99 7.48 22.70
C LEU A 356 28.81 8.69 23.21
N ASP A 357 28.19 9.86 23.36
CA ASP A 357 28.80 11.12 23.85
C ASP A 357 30.04 11.61 23.03
N LYS A 358 30.21 11.14 21.80
CA LYS A 358 31.31 11.56 20.89
C LYS A 358 30.83 12.61 19.88
N PRO A 359 31.66 13.55 19.42
CA PRO A 359 31.24 14.65 18.53
C PRO A 359 30.54 14.19 17.26
N LEU A 360 31.05 13.14 16.58
CA LEU A 360 30.53 12.62 15.32
C LEU A 360 29.75 11.32 15.47
N ALA A 361 29.52 10.83 16.72
CA ALA A 361 28.80 9.60 17.01
C ALA A 361 28.07 9.75 18.35
N ARG A 362 26.99 10.55 18.36
CA ARG A 362 26.28 10.82 19.62
C ARG A 362 25.22 9.78 19.94
N ASN A 363 24.41 9.44 18.94
CA ASN A 363 23.33 8.48 19.11
C ASN A 363 23.44 7.41 18.04
N LEU A 364 23.77 6.20 18.46
CA LEU A 364 23.67 5.00 17.67
C LEU A 364 22.32 4.36 17.94
N ALA A 365 21.49 4.19 16.91
CA ALA A 365 20.22 3.50 17.02
C ALA A 365 20.21 2.27 16.09
N TYR A 366 19.58 1.20 16.54
CA TYR A 366 19.37 0.01 15.73
C TYR A 366 17.92 -0.47 15.84
N THR A 367 17.46 -1.12 14.78
CA THR A 367 16.12 -1.74 14.69
C THR A 367 16.30 -3.12 14.10
N LEU A 368 15.77 -4.13 14.78
CA LEU A 368 15.67 -5.51 14.28
C LEU A 368 14.21 -5.88 14.21
N GLY A 369 13.80 -6.49 13.12
CA GLY A 369 12.43 -6.91 12.86
C GLY A 369 12.35 -8.28 12.22
N LEU A 370 11.41 -9.10 12.68
CA LEU A 370 11.03 -10.35 12.07
C LEU A 370 9.52 -10.40 11.96
N THR A 371 9.00 -10.61 10.74
CA THR A 371 7.57 -10.81 10.51
C THR A 371 7.37 -12.11 9.76
N LEU A 372 6.54 -12.99 10.30
CA LEU A 372 6.17 -14.26 9.71
C LEU A 372 4.65 -14.29 9.56
N THR A 373 4.17 -14.48 8.36
CA THR A 373 2.74 -14.57 8.08
C THR A 373 2.41 -15.94 7.52
N GLN A 374 1.33 -16.51 7.98
CA GLN A 374 0.70 -17.70 7.45
C GLN A 374 -0.68 -17.32 6.94
N THR A 375 -0.94 -17.52 5.67
CA THR A 375 -2.25 -17.29 5.05
C THR A 375 -2.73 -18.59 4.42
N ASP A 376 -3.93 -19.01 4.83
CA ASP A 376 -4.63 -20.19 4.33
C ASP A 376 -5.98 -19.76 3.76
N ALA A 377 -6.09 -19.73 2.45
CA ALA A 377 -7.31 -19.39 1.74
C ALA A 377 -7.93 -20.62 1.10
N ARG A 378 -9.23 -20.83 1.31
CA ARG A 378 -10.04 -21.88 0.70
C ARG A 378 -11.24 -21.28 0.02
N ASN A 379 -11.48 -21.66 -1.22
CA ASN A 379 -12.66 -21.26 -1.98
C ASN A 379 -13.34 -22.53 -2.50
N THR A 380 -14.56 -22.78 -2.02
CA THR A 380 -15.35 -23.94 -2.39
C THR A 380 -16.57 -23.50 -3.17
N ALA A 381 -16.82 -24.08 -4.33
CA ALA A 381 -17.99 -23.76 -5.12
C ALA A 381 -18.52 -25.04 -5.81
N PHE A 382 -19.80 -25.02 -6.17
CA PHE A 382 -20.36 -25.98 -7.10
C PHE A 382 -20.04 -25.52 -8.53
N VAL A 383 -19.28 -26.32 -9.26
CA VAL A 383 -18.94 -26.10 -10.66
C VAL A 383 -19.97 -26.83 -11.50
N ALA A 384 -20.64 -26.10 -12.39
CA ALA A 384 -21.54 -26.68 -13.39
C ALA A 384 -21.25 -26.02 -14.72
N THR A 385 -21.03 -26.82 -15.76
CA THR A 385 -20.90 -26.35 -17.14
C THR A 385 -22.11 -26.80 -17.94
N ASN A 386 -22.38 -26.16 -19.07
CA ASN A 386 -23.50 -26.53 -19.97
C ASN A 386 -23.21 -27.83 -20.75
N SER A 387 -22.02 -28.41 -20.60
CA SER A 387 -21.62 -29.67 -21.23
C SER A 387 -21.79 -30.83 -20.27
N GLY A 388 -22.27 -31.99 -20.70
CA GLY A 388 -22.46 -33.17 -19.82
C GLY A 388 -21.15 -33.73 -19.30
N LEU A 389 -20.10 -33.71 -20.09
CA LEU A 389 -18.75 -34.15 -19.74
C LEU A 389 -17.75 -33.06 -20.18
N ILE A 390 -16.65 -32.91 -19.43
CA ILE A 390 -15.58 -31.95 -19.73
C ILE A 390 -14.21 -32.62 -19.60
N PRO A 391 -13.20 -32.21 -20.40
CA PRO A 391 -11.82 -32.64 -20.21
C PRO A 391 -11.15 -31.82 -19.10
N ILE A 392 -10.39 -32.47 -18.22
CA ILE A 392 -9.59 -31.81 -17.20
C ILE A 392 -8.11 -32.05 -17.47
N ILE A 393 -7.39 -31.00 -17.80
CA ILE A 393 -5.99 -31.09 -18.21
C ILE A 393 -5.10 -30.75 -17.03
N THR A 394 -4.34 -31.75 -16.55
CA THR A 394 -3.41 -31.62 -15.40
C THR A 394 -1.94 -31.70 -15.81
N ALA A 395 -1.65 -31.81 -17.10
CA ALA A 395 -0.29 -31.90 -17.64
C ALA A 395 0.59 -30.72 -17.24
N ARG A 396 1.82 -30.99 -16.79
CA ARG A 396 2.80 -29.99 -16.30
C ARG A 396 4.06 -29.90 -17.17
N GLU A 397 4.14 -30.71 -18.21
CA GLU A 397 5.25 -30.76 -19.16
C GLU A 397 4.72 -30.66 -20.60
N THR A 398 5.58 -30.25 -21.53
CA THR A 398 5.20 -30.20 -22.94
C THR A 398 5.06 -31.59 -23.51
N GLY A 399 3.91 -31.91 -24.13
CA GLY A 399 3.65 -33.21 -24.69
C GLY A 399 2.19 -33.45 -25.10
N TYR A 400 1.92 -34.64 -25.60
CA TYR A 400 0.58 -35.12 -25.94
C TYR A 400 0.06 -36.04 -24.84
N TYR A 401 -1.18 -35.80 -24.41
CA TYR A 401 -1.80 -36.52 -23.29
C TYR A 401 -3.22 -36.98 -23.64
N ASN A 402 -3.50 -38.22 -23.40
CA ASN A 402 -4.86 -38.75 -23.45
C ASN A 402 -5.59 -38.29 -22.19
N ILE A 403 -6.66 -37.54 -22.37
CA ILE A 403 -7.42 -36.96 -21.29
C ILE A 403 -8.76 -37.66 -21.15
N PRO A 404 -9.08 -38.22 -19.97
CA PRO A 404 -10.40 -38.76 -19.71
C PRO A 404 -11.45 -37.67 -19.64
N TRP A 405 -12.69 -38.02 -19.97
CA TRP A 405 -13.84 -37.22 -19.74
C TRP A 405 -14.24 -37.27 -18.27
N GLU A 406 -14.48 -36.12 -17.68
CA GLU A 406 -14.98 -35.99 -16.30
C GLU A 406 -16.39 -35.41 -16.29
N ASN A 407 -17.11 -35.63 -15.19
CA ASN A 407 -18.43 -35.05 -14.99
C ASN A 407 -18.31 -33.51 -14.94
N SER A 408 -19.18 -32.80 -15.62
CA SER A 408 -19.19 -31.34 -15.69
C SER A 408 -19.80 -30.65 -14.46
N SER A 409 -20.39 -31.44 -13.56
CA SER A 409 -21.08 -30.92 -12.37
C SER A 409 -20.50 -31.58 -11.11
N TYR A 410 -19.74 -30.82 -10.36
CA TYR A 410 -19.06 -31.31 -9.15
C TYR A 410 -18.82 -30.16 -8.16
N LYS A 411 -18.56 -30.56 -6.91
CA LYS A 411 -18.10 -29.60 -5.87
C LYS A 411 -16.58 -29.53 -5.91
N ALA A 412 -16.05 -28.32 -6.02
CA ALA A 412 -14.62 -28.06 -6.10
C ALA A 412 -14.12 -27.18 -4.96
N THR A 413 -12.90 -27.41 -4.52
CA THR A 413 -12.21 -26.57 -3.53
C THR A 413 -10.83 -26.18 -4.05
N GLY A 414 -10.60 -24.91 -4.27
CA GLY A 414 -9.28 -24.35 -4.51
C GLY A 414 -8.65 -23.88 -3.19
N ILE A 415 -7.36 -24.14 -3.01
CA ILE A 415 -6.59 -23.84 -1.81
C ILE A 415 -5.39 -22.98 -2.19
N ASN A 416 -5.12 -21.92 -1.41
CA ASN A 416 -3.92 -21.13 -1.54
C ASN A 416 -3.24 -21.02 -0.18
N GLU A 417 -2.07 -21.62 -0.06
CA GLU A 417 -1.23 -21.58 1.15
C GLU A 417 -0.03 -20.67 0.90
N SER A 418 0.01 -19.51 1.57
CA SER A 418 1.09 -18.54 1.48
C SER A 418 1.78 -18.39 2.85
N ARG A 419 3.11 -18.32 2.86
CA ARG A 419 3.95 -18.23 4.06
C ARG A 419 5.02 -17.16 3.87
N PRO A 420 4.63 -15.88 3.62
CA PRO A 420 5.60 -14.81 3.48
C PRO A 420 6.30 -14.53 4.80
N GLY A 421 7.59 -14.29 4.71
CA GLY A 421 8.44 -13.87 5.81
C GLY A 421 9.25 -12.64 5.45
N ASN A 422 9.58 -11.84 6.45
CA ASN A 422 10.40 -10.65 6.31
C ASN A 422 11.36 -10.53 7.50
N LEU A 423 12.65 -10.38 7.21
CA LEU A 423 13.67 -10.02 8.17
C LEU A 423 14.16 -8.60 7.84
N TYR A 424 14.21 -7.74 8.85
CA TYR A 424 14.67 -6.37 8.73
C TYR A 424 15.72 -6.05 9.78
N ALA A 425 16.82 -5.42 9.37
CA ALA A 425 17.86 -4.90 10.27
C ALA A 425 18.27 -3.52 9.81
N LYS A 426 18.31 -2.56 10.73
CA LYS A 426 18.75 -1.19 10.46
C LYS A 426 19.66 -0.72 11.58
N ILE A 427 20.72 -0.01 11.20
CA ILE A 427 21.59 0.72 12.13
C ILE A 427 21.77 2.14 11.60
N ASN A 428 21.67 3.11 12.48
CA ASN A 428 21.95 4.49 12.12
C ASN A 428 22.67 5.24 13.24
N ASN A 429 23.50 6.19 12.82
CA ASN A 429 24.15 7.15 13.72
C ASN A 429 23.60 8.54 13.44
N SER A 430 23.35 9.31 14.50
CA SER A 430 22.99 10.72 14.38
C SER A 430 23.85 11.58 15.28
N PHE A 431 24.26 12.73 14.75
CA PHE A 431 24.99 13.76 15.50
C PHE A 431 24.52 15.14 15.05
N PHE A 432 24.83 16.15 15.82
CA PHE A 432 24.44 17.51 15.51
C PHE A 432 25.63 18.47 15.63
N LEU A 433 25.64 19.46 14.77
CA LEU A 433 26.60 20.55 14.77
C LEU A 433 25.86 21.87 14.90
N LYS A 434 26.51 22.83 15.57
CA LYS A 434 26.02 24.20 15.65
C LYS A 434 27.16 25.15 15.33
N LYS A 435 26.93 26.07 14.36
CA LYS A 435 27.86 27.18 14.07
C LYS A 435 27.06 28.48 14.00
N GLY A 436 27.25 29.36 14.97
CA GLY A 436 26.50 30.61 15.07
C GLY A 436 24.98 30.34 15.13
N LYS A 437 24.23 30.83 14.16
CA LYS A 437 22.75 30.65 14.03
C LYS A 437 22.34 29.46 13.15
N VAL A 438 23.30 28.65 12.70
CA VAL A 438 23.07 27.46 11.89
C VAL A 438 23.14 26.21 12.78
N TYR A 439 22.09 25.39 12.72
CA TYR A 439 21.98 24.10 13.38
C TYR A 439 21.89 23.03 12.29
N GLN A 440 22.71 21.98 12.39
CA GLN A 440 22.69 20.83 11.48
C GLN A 440 22.55 19.56 12.27
N ARG A 441 21.71 18.66 11.78
CA ARG A 441 21.57 17.32 12.34
C ARG A 441 21.82 16.33 11.22
N PHE A 442 22.95 15.69 11.27
CA PHE A 442 23.31 14.59 10.36
C PHE A 442 22.74 13.27 10.87
N LYS A 443 22.24 12.48 9.96
CA LYS A 443 21.83 11.10 10.16
C LYS A 443 22.34 10.25 9.02
N MET A 444 23.03 9.15 9.32
CA MET A 444 23.49 8.19 8.33
C MET A 444 23.26 6.78 8.84
N GLY A 445 23.00 5.86 7.93
CA GLY A 445 22.74 4.49 8.34
C GLY A 445 22.74 3.51 7.19
N LEU A 446 22.65 2.25 7.58
CA LEU A 446 22.53 1.09 6.72
C LEU A 446 21.27 0.34 7.11
N ASP A 447 20.59 -0.24 6.14
CA ASP A 447 19.56 -1.24 6.41
C ASP A 447 19.66 -2.43 5.46
N TYR A 448 19.17 -3.55 5.95
CA TYR A 448 19.07 -4.81 5.25
C TYR A 448 17.66 -5.36 5.40
N LYS A 449 17.11 -5.89 4.32
CA LYS A 449 15.81 -6.54 4.29
C LYS A 449 15.90 -7.84 3.48
N TYR A 450 15.30 -8.90 4.02
CA TYR A 450 15.18 -10.17 3.33
C TYR A 450 13.71 -10.62 3.32
N ASP A 451 13.16 -10.81 2.14
CA ASP A 451 11.77 -11.22 1.90
C ASP A 451 11.74 -12.61 1.24
N TRP A 452 10.87 -13.50 1.72
CA TRP A 452 10.69 -14.85 1.16
C TRP A 452 9.26 -15.33 1.29
N ASN A 453 8.91 -16.44 0.62
CA ASN A 453 7.64 -17.11 0.78
C ASN A 453 7.82 -18.63 0.71
N ASN A 454 7.52 -19.34 1.81
CA ASN A 454 7.68 -20.79 1.93
C ASN A 454 6.33 -21.52 1.84
N GLY A 455 5.31 -20.92 1.21
CA GLY A 455 3.99 -21.53 1.04
C GLY A 455 3.97 -22.63 -0.03
N LYS A 456 2.98 -23.50 0.06
CA LYS A 456 2.69 -24.50 -0.99
C LYS A 456 2.06 -23.87 -2.24
N GLY A 457 1.62 -22.60 -2.15
CA GLY A 457 0.99 -21.87 -3.24
C GLY A 457 -0.44 -22.31 -3.50
N TYR A 458 -0.88 -22.14 -4.76
CA TYR A 458 -2.22 -22.52 -5.19
C TYR A 458 -2.27 -23.96 -5.69
N TYR A 459 -3.30 -24.70 -5.27
CA TYR A 459 -3.65 -26.03 -5.76
C TYR A 459 -5.14 -26.31 -5.55
N ASN A 460 -5.71 -27.26 -6.30
CA ASN A 460 -7.05 -27.77 -6.05
C ASN A 460 -6.96 -28.96 -5.08
N GLU A 461 -7.97 -29.10 -4.20
CA GLU A 461 -8.06 -30.21 -3.25
C GLU A 461 -8.15 -31.55 -4.00
N ASP A 462 -8.85 -31.58 -5.13
CA ASP A 462 -8.85 -32.64 -6.12
C ASP A 462 -8.47 -32.05 -7.49
N GLU A 463 -7.35 -32.50 -8.05
CA GLU A 463 -6.86 -32.02 -9.37
C GLU A 463 -7.79 -32.40 -10.52
N ARG A 464 -8.59 -33.45 -10.37
CA ARG A 464 -9.59 -33.90 -11.37
C ARG A 464 -10.88 -33.09 -11.31
N HIS A 465 -11.12 -32.36 -10.21
CA HIS A 465 -12.26 -31.49 -10.01
C HIS A 465 -11.84 -30.07 -9.64
N PRO A 466 -11.15 -29.36 -10.56
CA PRO A 466 -10.63 -28.05 -10.27
C PRO A 466 -11.75 -27.00 -10.14
N LEU A 467 -11.51 -25.97 -9.32
CA LEU A 467 -12.46 -24.86 -9.13
C LEU A 467 -12.75 -24.14 -10.46
N ARG A 468 -11.81 -24.13 -11.38
CA ARG A 468 -11.91 -23.52 -12.71
C ARG A 468 -11.43 -24.51 -13.78
N PRO A 469 -12.32 -25.34 -14.31
CA PRO A 469 -11.93 -26.41 -15.24
C PRO A 469 -11.33 -25.92 -16.55
N ASN A 470 -11.66 -24.69 -16.98
CA ASN A 470 -11.17 -24.08 -18.22
C ASN A 470 -9.92 -23.18 -18.00
N SER A 471 -9.32 -23.23 -16.79
CA SER A 471 -8.12 -22.45 -16.51
C SER A 471 -6.87 -23.14 -17.01
N SER A 472 -5.95 -22.37 -17.59
CA SER A 472 -4.61 -22.82 -17.92
C SER A 472 -3.66 -22.82 -16.70
N GLY A 473 -4.11 -22.40 -15.52
CA GLY A 473 -3.29 -22.39 -14.28
C GLY A 473 -2.96 -23.79 -13.80
N ARG A 474 -1.73 -24.00 -13.33
CA ARG A 474 -1.26 -25.24 -12.70
C ARG A 474 -0.74 -24.94 -11.29
N PRO A 475 -0.73 -25.93 -10.38
CA PRO A 475 -0.14 -25.76 -9.05
C PRO A 475 1.33 -25.32 -9.11
N ARG A 476 1.68 -24.35 -8.25
CA ARG A 476 3.05 -23.86 -8.07
C ARG A 476 3.34 -23.66 -6.60
N ALA A 477 4.42 -24.25 -6.10
CA ALA A 477 4.86 -24.01 -4.73
C ALA A 477 5.60 -22.64 -4.65
N PHE A 478 5.23 -21.80 -3.69
CA PHE A 478 5.92 -20.53 -3.47
C PHE A 478 7.29 -20.72 -2.84
N SER A 479 7.51 -21.88 -2.16
CA SER A 479 8.82 -22.28 -1.66
C SER A 479 9.90 -22.45 -2.72
N ASP A 480 9.50 -22.64 -3.99
CA ASP A 480 10.42 -22.78 -5.11
C ASP A 480 10.95 -21.42 -5.62
N ILE A 481 10.40 -20.34 -5.09
CA ILE A 481 10.77 -18.98 -5.47
C ILE A 481 11.92 -18.50 -4.56
N PRO A 482 13.08 -18.08 -5.14
CA PRO A 482 14.19 -17.56 -4.37
C PRO A 482 13.81 -16.30 -3.58
N GLY A 483 14.34 -16.16 -2.37
CA GLY A 483 14.12 -14.98 -1.55
C GLY A 483 14.82 -13.73 -2.09
N LEU A 484 14.32 -12.56 -1.71
CA LEU A 484 14.80 -11.26 -2.15
C LEU A 484 15.61 -10.57 -1.05
N HIS A 485 16.90 -10.34 -1.29
CA HIS A 485 17.79 -9.57 -0.42
C HIS A 485 17.86 -8.12 -0.89
N GLN A 486 17.73 -7.18 0.04
CA GLN A 486 17.84 -5.76 -0.23
C GLN A 486 18.83 -5.13 0.76
N PHE A 487 19.75 -4.33 0.25
CA PHE A 487 20.72 -3.55 1.01
C PHE A 487 20.51 -2.09 0.73
N ALA A 488 20.57 -1.25 1.76
CA ALA A 488 20.52 0.17 1.54
C ALA A 488 21.46 0.93 2.47
N ALA A 489 21.96 2.06 1.95
CA ALA A 489 22.70 3.06 2.71
C ALA A 489 22.05 4.42 2.54
N PHE A 490 22.01 5.22 3.59
CA PHE A 490 21.45 6.56 3.51
C PHE A 490 22.26 7.57 4.32
N ALA A 491 22.21 8.81 3.86
CA ALA A 491 22.73 9.97 4.59
C ALA A 491 21.77 11.15 4.41
N GLU A 492 21.53 11.88 5.48
CA GLU A 492 20.60 13.02 5.52
C GLU A 492 21.14 14.11 6.43
N ASP A 493 21.04 15.37 6.01
CA ASP A 493 21.26 16.55 6.84
C ASP A 493 19.97 17.35 7.00
N ASN A 494 19.64 17.67 8.22
CA ASN A 494 18.54 18.58 8.58
C ASN A 494 19.16 19.88 9.08
N LEU A 495 19.21 20.90 8.20
CA LEU A 495 19.74 22.21 8.47
C LEU A 495 18.61 23.15 8.93
N SER A 496 18.84 23.89 10.00
CA SER A 496 17.98 24.99 10.43
C SER A 496 18.85 26.24 10.62
N TRP A 497 18.57 27.26 9.85
CA TRP A 497 19.27 28.53 9.86
C TRP A 497 18.33 29.67 10.25
N GLN A 498 18.65 30.36 11.35
CA GLN A 498 17.97 31.59 11.75
C GLN A 498 18.62 32.78 11.05
N TYR A 499 18.06 33.20 9.91
CA TYR A 499 18.72 34.18 9.02
C TYR A 499 18.35 35.62 9.33
N TRP A 500 17.13 35.94 9.80
CA TRP A 500 16.69 37.30 10.15
C TRP A 500 15.72 37.31 11.31
N GLY A 501 16.09 37.98 12.42
CA GLY A 501 15.27 38.00 13.63
C GLY A 501 14.97 36.58 14.15
N LYS A 502 13.68 36.19 14.20
CA LYS A 502 13.23 34.86 14.55
C LYS A 502 12.95 33.96 13.35
N ARG A 503 13.07 34.48 12.10
CA ARG A 503 12.75 33.75 10.88
C ARG A 503 13.77 32.67 10.62
N GLN A 504 13.27 31.52 10.16
CA GLN A 504 14.09 30.33 9.94
C GLN A 504 13.99 29.83 8.50
N LEU A 505 15.11 29.43 7.95
CA LEU A 505 15.21 28.54 6.80
C LEU A 505 15.51 27.14 7.30
N ARG A 506 14.67 26.17 6.97
CA ARG A 506 14.88 24.77 7.27
C ARG A 506 15.05 23.99 5.97
N ILE A 507 16.07 23.17 5.88
CA ILE A 507 16.37 22.34 4.72
C ILE A 507 16.60 20.91 5.23
N GLN A 508 15.97 19.95 4.61
CA GLN A 508 16.25 18.54 4.78
C GLN A 508 16.73 18.00 3.44
N GLY A 509 18.02 17.69 3.35
CA GLY A 509 18.64 17.12 2.17
C GLY A 509 19.19 15.74 2.47
N GLY A 510 18.92 14.77 1.61
CA GLY A 510 19.42 13.42 1.82
C GLY A 510 19.51 12.60 0.55
N VAL A 511 20.24 11.50 0.63
CA VAL A 511 20.39 10.54 -0.45
C VAL A 511 20.27 9.11 0.13
N ARG A 512 19.61 8.25 -0.60
CA ARG A 512 19.51 6.82 -0.30
C ARG A 512 20.00 6.03 -1.51
N PHE A 513 20.86 5.05 -1.25
CA PHE A 513 21.32 4.03 -2.19
C PHE A 513 20.62 2.72 -1.83
N THR A 514 20.07 2.04 -2.82
CA THR A 514 19.43 0.74 -2.64
C THR A 514 19.96 -0.24 -3.66
N ALA A 515 20.40 -1.40 -3.22
CA ALA A 515 20.81 -2.52 -4.06
C ALA A 515 19.98 -3.76 -3.71
N MET A 516 19.75 -4.61 -4.69
CA MET A 516 18.91 -5.80 -4.56
C MET A 516 19.65 -7.01 -5.17
N GLN A 517 19.47 -8.18 -4.56
CA GLN A 517 19.81 -9.48 -5.12
C GLN A 517 18.53 -10.34 -5.18
N PRO A 518 18.38 -11.30 -6.08
CA PRO A 518 19.38 -12.36 -6.32
C PRO A 518 20.10 -12.30 -7.69
N PHE A 519 19.90 -11.28 -8.51
CA PHE A 519 20.37 -11.33 -9.90
C PHE A 519 21.76 -10.75 -10.06
N ASP A 520 22.70 -11.54 -10.61
CA ASP A 520 24.05 -11.10 -10.93
C ASP A 520 24.06 -10.08 -12.08
N ASP A 521 23.12 -10.21 -13.03
CA ASP A 521 23.04 -9.42 -14.25
C ASP A 521 22.07 -8.24 -14.18
N VAL A 522 21.17 -8.20 -13.19
CA VAL A 522 20.17 -7.14 -13.09
C VAL A 522 20.78 -5.93 -12.39
N ARG A 523 20.79 -4.79 -13.06
CA ARG A 523 21.19 -3.50 -12.48
C ARG A 523 20.09 -2.96 -11.56
N THR A 524 19.93 -3.57 -10.41
CA THR A 524 18.90 -3.26 -9.41
C THR A 524 19.35 -2.19 -8.42
N PHE A 525 20.24 -1.35 -8.85
CA PHE A 525 20.77 -0.25 -8.07
C PHE A 525 19.93 1.02 -8.28
N ALA A 526 19.47 1.64 -7.21
CA ALA A 526 18.73 2.89 -7.24
C ALA A 526 19.38 3.95 -6.35
N VAL A 527 19.43 5.18 -6.84
CA VAL A 527 19.87 6.36 -6.10
C VAL A 527 18.67 7.29 -5.95
N SER A 528 18.31 7.63 -4.73
CA SER A 528 17.12 8.41 -4.39
C SER A 528 17.50 9.69 -3.63
N PRO A 529 17.91 10.76 -4.33
CA PRO A 529 18.15 12.07 -3.72
C PRO A 529 16.82 12.73 -3.35
N ARG A 530 16.79 13.45 -2.23
CA ARG A 530 15.61 14.11 -1.68
C ARG A 530 15.99 15.45 -1.08
N LEU A 531 15.14 16.45 -1.32
CA LEU A 531 15.31 17.79 -0.78
C LEU A 531 13.93 18.35 -0.41
N ASN A 532 13.78 18.72 0.85
CA ASN A 532 12.65 19.47 1.36
C ASN A 532 13.16 20.80 1.96
N MET A 533 12.41 21.88 1.76
CA MET A 533 12.74 23.19 2.25
C MET A 533 11.51 23.87 2.84
N THR A 534 11.71 24.63 3.93
CA THR A 534 10.71 25.55 4.48
C THR A 534 11.39 26.88 4.75
N LEU A 535 10.88 27.95 4.14
CA LEU A 535 11.37 29.32 4.28
C LEU A 535 10.31 30.18 4.97
N GLU A 536 10.60 30.71 6.15
CA GLU A 536 9.73 31.62 6.88
C GLU A 536 9.92 33.04 6.33
N LEU A 537 9.10 33.47 5.36
CA LEU A 537 9.16 34.82 4.75
C LEU A 537 8.73 35.91 5.74
N ALA A 538 7.74 35.59 6.57
CA ALA A 538 7.25 36.44 7.65
C ALA A 538 6.85 35.54 8.84
N GLU A 539 6.59 36.12 10.03
CA GLU A 539 6.13 35.37 11.20
C GLU A 539 4.80 34.64 10.92
N TRP A 540 4.00 35.21 10.01
CA TRP A 540 2.70 34.72 9.61
C TRP A 540 2.72 33.91 8.30
N LEU A 541 3.84 33.93 7.53
CA LEU A 541 3.91 33.33 6.18
C LEU A 541 5.15 32.48 6.02
N SER A 542 4.96 31.21 5.65
CA SER A 542 6.03 30.27 5.29
C SER A 542 5.78 29.66 3.92
N LEU A 543 6.83 29.58 3.12
CA LEU A 543 6.85 28.89 1.85
C LEU A 543 7.49 27.51 2.06
N ARG A 544 6.88 26.47 1.47
CA ARG A 544 7.43 25.10 1.43
C ARG A 544 7.72 24.69 0.01
N GLY A 545 8.72 23.84 -0.15
CA GLY A 545 9.02 23.22 -1.43
C GLY A 545 9.80 21.94 -1.24
N GLY A 546 9.66 21.04 -2.18
CA GLY A 546 10.41 19.80 -2.16
C GLY A 546 10.52 19.18 -3.54
N ILE A 547 11.64 18.48 -3.76
CA ILE A 547 11.87 17.61 -4.91
C ILE A 547 12.59 16.36 -4.45
N GLY A 548 12.18 15.19 -4.93
CA GLY A 548 12.85 13.95 -4.54
C GLY A 548 12.53 12.79 -5.45
N LEU A 549 13.43 11.83 -5.44
CA LEU A 549 13.25 10.53 -6.07
C LEU A 549 12.96 9.48 -4.99
N ASN A 550 11.90 8.73 -5.18
CA ASN A 550 11.61 7.53 -4.39
C ASN A 550 11.76 6.31 -5.28
N SER A 551 12.16 5.18 -4.71
CA SER A 551 12.29 3.93 -5.44
C SER A 551 11.61 2.77 -4.71
N LYS A 552 11.00 1.87 -5.48
CA LYS A 552 10.39 0.62 -5.03
C LYS A 552 11.04 -0.54 -5.78
N THR A 553 11.49 -1.54 -5.05
CA THR A 553 12.01 -2.79 -5.62
C THR A 553 10.87 -3.65 -6.16
N PRO A 554 11.08 -4.41 -7.24
CA PRO A 554 10.10 -5.40 -7.67
C PRO A 554 9.95 -6.51 -6.59
N GLY A 555 8.72 -6.88 -6.27
CA GLY A 555 8.44 -8.01 -5.38
C GLY A 555 8.62 -9.36 -6.09
N LEU A 556 8.53 -10.45 -5.32
CA LEU A 556 8.76 -11.81 -5.82
C LEU A 556 7.89 -12.18 -7.01
N SER A 557 6.62 -11.74 -7.05
CA SER A 557 5.73 -12.01 -8.20
C SER A 557 6.18 -11.36 -9.50
N TYR A 558 6.83 -10.18 -9.44
CA TYR A 558 7.34 -9.53 -10.64
C TYR A 558 8.68 -10.11 -11.09
N LEU A 559 9.51 -10.54 -10.13
CA LEU A 559 10.80 -11.15 -10.41
C LEU A 559 10.67 -12.56 -10.97
N TYR A 560 9.70 -13.32 -10.45
CA TYR A 560 9.51 -14.72 -10.76
C TYR A 560 8.05 -14.98 -11.17
N PRO A 561 7.62 -14.54 -12.36
CA PRO A 561 6.30 -14.86 -12.88
C PRO A 561 6.11 -16.37 -13.02
N ASP A 562 4.85 -16.82 -13.07
CA ASP A 562 4.52 -18.23 -13.20
C ASP A 562 4.73 -18.73 -14.63
N LYS A 563 4.87 -20.05 -14.80
CA LYS A 563 4.91 -20.71 -16.11
C LYS A 563 3.59 -20.49 -16.84
N HIS A 564 3.67 -20.41 -18.16
CA HIS A 564 2.49 -20.37 -19.00
C HIS A 564 2.21 -21.75 -19.59
N TYR A 565 0.96 -22.16 -19.54
CA TYR A 565 0.46 -23.39 -20.10
C TYR A 565 -0.53 -23.08 -21.23
N SER A 566 -0.42 -23.79 -22.35
CA SER A 566 -1.33 -23.66 -23.47
C SER A 566 -1.78 -25.05 -23.89
N ASP A 567 -3.08 -25.32 -23.79
CA ASP A 567 -3.67 -26.62 -24.03
C ASP A 567 -4.50 -26.59 -25.33
N HIS A 568 -4.25 -27.53 -26.24
CA HIS A 568 -4.91 -27.64 -27.53
C HIS A 568 -5.45 -29.06 -27.71
N VAL A 569 -6.71 -29.17 -28.14
CA VAL A 569 -7.29 -30.46 -28.54
C VAL A 569 -6.59 -30.95 -29.78
N ALA A 570 -5.69 -31.89 -29.66
CA ALA A 570 -4.94 -32.47 -30.81
C ALA A 570 -5.74 -33.54 -31.53
N VAL A 571 -6.55 -34.30 -30.79
CA VAL A 571 -7.50 -35.29 -31.31
C VAL A 571 -8.83 -35.19 -30.56
N SER A 572 -9.94 -35.24 -31.29
CA SER A 572 -11.28 -35.45 -30.72
C SER A 572 -11.99 -36.47 -31.60
N TYR A 573 -11.80 -37.76 -31.31
CA TYR A 573 -12.44 -38.86 -32.04
C TYR A 573 -13.43 -39.58 -31.10
N MET A 574 -14.76 -39.41 -31.39
CA MET A 574 -15.84 -39.82 -30.49
C MET A 574 -16.92 -40.62 -31.27
N PRO A 575 -16.58 -41.83 -31.80
CA PRO A 575 -17.58 -42.67 -32.41
C PRO A 575 -18.66 -43.11 -31.39
N GLN A 576 -19.93 -43.05 -31.82
CA GLN A 576 -21.06 -43.41 -30.93
C GLN A 576 -21.25 -44.92 -30.75
N ASP A 577 -20.89 -45.65 -31.75
CA ASP A 577 -21.07 -47.11 -31.90
C ASP A 577 -19.85 -47.92 -31.41
N ASP A 578 -18.73 -47.30 -31.19
CA ASP A 578 -17.51 -47.94 -30.66
C ASP A 578 -16.87 -47.06 -29.59
N THR A 579 -17.36 -47.21 -28.36
CA THR A 579 -16.84 -46.44 -27.19
C THR A 579 -15.41 -46.81 -26.82
N ALA A 580 -14.96 -48.04 -27.21
CA ALA A 580 -13.59 -48.48 -26.98
C ALA A 580 -12.59 -47.70 -27.85
N ALA A 581 -13.02 -47.27 -29.04
CA ALA A 581 -12.22 -46.49 -29.97
C ALA A 581 -12.20 -44.97 -29.70
N GLN A 582 -12.95 -44.50 -28.71
CA GLN A 582 -12.98 -43.05 -28.39
C GLN A 582 -11.61 -42.58 -27.92
N LEU A 583 -11.18 -41.43 -28.45
CA LEU A 583 -9.89 -40.82 -28.08
C LEU A 583 -10.03 -39.32 -28.01
N LEU A 584 -9.70 -38.75 -26.82
CA LEU A 584 -9.49 -37.35 -26.59
C LEU A 584 -8.03 -37.14 -26.23
N ASN A 585 -7.29 -36.42 -27.07
CA ASN A 585 -5.89 -36.15 -26.84
C ASN A 585 -5.62 -34.66 -26.91
N TYR A 586 -4.88 -34.15 -25.95
CA TYR A 586 -4.46 -32.77 -25.83
C TYR A 586 -2.96 -32.64 -26.00
N TYR A 587 -2.55 -31.61 -26.70
CA TYR A 587 -1.19 -31.13 -26.69
C TYR A 587 -1.09 -29.99 -25.69
N THR A 588 -0.26 -30.17 -24.66
CA THR A 588 0.09 -29.12 -23.70
C THR A 588 1.45 -28.55 -24.07
N ARG A 589 1.53 -27.23 -24.24
CA ARG A 589 2.79 -26.48 -24.34
C ARG A 589 3.05 -25.75 -23.02
N VAL A 590 4.23 -25.97 -22.46
CA VAL A 590 4.70 -25.30 -21.24
C VAL A 590 5.81 -24.31 -21.59
N TYR A 591 5.71 -23.10 -21.08
CA TYR A 591 6.73 -22.09 -21.20
C TYR A 591 7.27 -21.73 -19.82
N GLU A 592 8.59 -21.89 -19.68
CA GLU A 592 9.32 -21.27 -18.58
C GLU A 592 9.37 -19.76 -18.85
N VAL A 593 8.81 -18.98 -17.94
CA VAL A 593 8.92 -17.51 -18.04
C VAL A 593 10.26 -17.10 -17.48
N GLU A 594 11.18 -16.71 -18.33
CA GLU A 594 12.44 -16.14 -17.91
C GLU A 594 12.22 -14.82 -17.17
N TYR A 595 12.93 -14.60 -16.06
CA TYR A 595 12.90 -13.29 -15.42
C TYR A 595 13.51 -12.22 -16.32
N SER A 596 13.02 -10.99 -16.20
CA SER A 596 13.53 -9.88 -17.00
C SER A 596 14.84 -9.35 -16.42
N LYS A 597 15.96 -9.61 -17.10
CA LYS A 597 17.30 -9.09 -16.73
C LYS A 597 17.35 -7.55 -16.73
N ASP A 598 16.47 -6.90 -17.51
CA ASP A 598 16.37 -5.44 -17.63
C ASP A 598 15.42 -4.80 -16.61
N LEU A 599 14.78 -5.60 -15.75
CA LEU A 599 13.84 -5.09 -14.74
C LEU A 599 14.59 -4.21 -13.73
N LYS A 600 14.15 -2.95 -13.61
CA LYS A 600 14.72 -1.93 -12.73
C LYS A 600 13.76 -1.62 -11.60
N ASN A 601 14.27 -1.03 -10.51
CA ASN A 601 13.41 -0.45 -9.49
C ASN A 601 12.48 0.59 -10.10
N ALA A 602 11.19 0.54 -9.76
CA ALA A 602 10.26 1.60 -10.09
C ALA A 602 10.65 2.87 -9.35
N THR A 603 10.72 4.00 -10.06
CA THR A 603 11.14 5.28 -9.49
C THR A 603 10.05 6.33 -9.67
N THR A 604 9.80 7.12 -8.63
CA THR A 604 8.85 8.23 -8.65
C THR A 604 9.56 9.54 -8.39
N THR A 605 9.42 10.48 -9.31
CA THR A 605 9.80 11.88 -9.09
C THR A 605 8.64 12.59 -8.41
N LYS A 606 8.88 13.14 -7.21
CA LYS A 606 7.94 13.93 -6.44
C LYS A 606 8.36 15.38 -6.45
N ILE A 607 7.41 16.28 -6.71
CA ILE A 607 7.61 17.74 -6.67
C ILE A 607 6.45 18.34 -5.88
N GLU A 608 6.76 19.20 -4.92
CA GLU A 608 5.79 19.88 -4.08
C GLU A 608 6.11 21.35 -3.93
N VAL A 609 5.05 22.18 -3.88
CA VAL A 609 5.11 23.59 -3.47
C VAL A 609 3.93 23.86 -2.56
N GLY A 610 4.18 24.51 -1.45
CA GLY A 610 3.14 24.78 -0.44
C GLY A 610 3.32 26.12 0.24
N LEU A 611 2.23 26.58 0.82
CA LEU A 611 2.12 27.84 1.54
C LEU A 611 1.45 27.57 2.89
N ASP A 612 2.11 28.02 3.98
CA ASP A 612 1.54 27.99 5.33
C ASP A 612 1.32 29.41 5.81
N VAL A 613 0.07 29.73 6.18
CA VAL A 613 -0.34 31.05 6.65
C VAL A 613 -0.87 30.94 8.08
N LYS A 614 -0.28 31.69 9.00
CA LYS A 614 -0.77 31.88 10.37
C LYS A 614 -1.62 33.14 10.40
N LEU A 615 -2.89 33.00 10.70
CA LEU A 615 -3.85 34.07 10.81
C LEU A 615 -4.04 34.48 12.28
N PRO A 616 -4.53 35.70 12.57
CA PRO A 616 -4.85 36.11 13.95
C PRO A 616 -5.79 35.14 14.65
N GLY A 617 -5.64 34.96 15.96
CA GLY A 617 -6.48 34.06 16.76
C GLY A 617 -6.09 32.58 16.67
N ASN A 618 -4.81 32.25 16.45
CA ASN A 618 -4.25 30.90 16.31
C ASN A 618 -4.79 30.08 15.13
N ARG A 619 -5.35 30.76 14.12
CA ARG A 619 -5.83 30.14 12.88
C ARG A 619 -4.67 29.80 11.96
N LYS A 620 -4.80 28.70 11.20
CA LYS A 620 -3.76 28.26 10.26
C LYS A 620 -4.37 27.76 8.97
N LEU A 621 -3.86 28.22 7.84
CA LEU A 621 -4.16 27.69 6.53
C LEU A 621 -2.89 27.10 5.94
N SER A 622 -2.97 25.88 5.45
CA SER A 622 -1.92 25.23 4.67
C SER A 622 -2.48 24.83 3.33
N VAL A 623 -1.81 25.16 2.25
CA VAL A 623 -2.15 24.74 0.88
C VAL A 623 -0.91 24.16 0.24
N ILE A 624 -1.03 22.99 -0.38
CA ILE A 624 0.07 22.26 -1.00
C ILE A 624 -0.37 21.75 -2.36
N ALA A 625 0.37 22.12 -3.41
CA ALA A 625 0.25 21.55 -4.74
C ALA A 625 1.37 20.52 -4.95
N TYR A 626 1.06 19.40 -5.58
CA TYR A 626 2.01 18.32 -5.82
C TYR A 626 1.86 17.69 -7.21
N ARG A 627 2.95 17.10 -7.67
CA ARG A 627 3.00 16.23 -8.85
C ARG A 627 3.99 15.10 -8.62
N ASP A 628 3.47 13.87 -8.67
CA ASP A 628 4.21 12.63 -8.57
C ASP A 628 4.17 11.91 -9.92
N LYS A 629 5.32 11.55 -10.48
CA LYS A 629 5.42 10.82 -11.76
C LYS A 629 6.28 9.59 -11.61
N THR A 630 5.69 8.42 -11.88
CA THR A 630 6.37 7.13 -11.96
C THR A 630 6.45 6.71 -13.43
N PRO A 631 7.58 6.91 -14.14
CA PRO A 631 7.68 6.64 -15.58
C PRO A 631 8.01 5.19 -15.90
N ASN A 632 8.30 4.36 -14.91
CA ASN A 632 8.86 3.01 -15.04
C ASN A 632 8.28 2.05 -13.99
N GLY A 633 6.97 2.09 -13.76
CA GLY A 633 6.25 1.11 -12.95
C GLY A 633 6.27 -0.28 -13.58
N PHE A 634 6.04 -1.30 -12.77
CA PHE A 634 6.04 -2.70 -13.23
C PHE A 634 4.79 -3.00 -14.05
N GLY A 635 4.96 -3.73 -15.15
CA GLY A 635 3.89 -4.16 -16.04
C GLY A 635 4.36 -5.25 -16.98
N SER A 636 3.45 -5.85 -17.74
CA SER A 636 3.80 -6.90 -18.68
C SER A 636 4.59 -6.33 -19.88
N LEU A 637 5.60 -7.07 -20.31
CA LEU A 637 6.21 -6.90 -21.62
C LEU A 637 5.35 -7.65 -22.65
N ILE A 638 5.10 -7.03 -23.81
CA ILE A 638 4.43 -7.68 -24.91
C ILE A 638 5.51 -8.14 -25.90
N GLU A 639 5.96 -9.35 -25.70
CA GLU A 639 6.89 -10.07 -26.55
C GLU A 639 6.23 -11.36 -26.96
N TYR A 640 6.34 -11.74 -28.22
CA TYR A 640 5.72 -12.93 -28.76
C TYR A 640 6.70 -14.04 -29.00
N GLN A 641 6.18 -15.25 -28.93
CA GLN A 641 6.77 -16.49 -29.41
C GLN A 641 5.73 -17.29 -30.15
N THR A 642 6.16 -18.06 -31.12
CA THR A 642 5.29 -18.93 -31.90
C THR A 642 5.67 -20.40 -31.68
N TYR A 643 4.70 -21.28 -31.85
CA TYR A 643 4.90 -22.71 -31.77
C TYR A 643 3.87 -23.44 -32.65
N ALA A 644 4.28 -24.59 -33.15
CA ALA A 644 3.44 -25.44 -33.97
C ALA A 644 2.72 -26.48 -33.13
N VAL A 645 1.46 -26.76 -33.45
CA VAL A 645 0.65 -27.83 -32.89
C VAL A 645 0.18 -28.72 -34.03
N ASN A 646 0.46 -30.01 -33.93
CA ASN A 646 -0.01 -31.00 -34.87
C ASN A 646 -1.38 -31.53 -34.43
N TYR A 647 -2.27 -31.68 -35.38
CA TYR A 647 -3.61 -32.19 -35.19
C TYR A 647 -3.76 -33.48 -36.02
N TYR A 648 -4.49 -34.43 -35.48
CA TYR A 648 -4.70 -35.74 -36.04
C TYR A 648 -6.19 -36.07 -36.10
N ASP A 649 -6.62 -36.66 -37.20
CA ASP A 649 -7.99 -37.03 -37.40
C ASP A 649 -8.08 -38.29 -38.29
N GLN A 650 -9.29 -38.71 -38.65
CA GLN A 650 -9.51 -39.88 -39.47
C GLN A 650 -8.87 -39.85 -40.87
N THR A 651 -8.50 -38.66 -41.36
CA THR A 651 -7.83 -38.49 -42.66
C THR A 651 -6.33 -38.74 -42.57
N ALA A 652 -5.72 -38.50 -41.38
CA ALA A 652 -4.34 -38.74 -41.17
C ALA A 652 -4.00 -38.88 -39.66
N GLY A 653 -3.13 -39.74 -39.32
CA GLY A 653 -2.50 -39.93 -38.01
C GLY A 653 -3.30 -40.73 -37.01
N LEU A 654 -4.55 -41.13 -37.27
CA LEU A 654 -5.26 -42.03 -36.38
C LEU A 654 -5.16 -43.48 -36.89
N VAL A 655 -4.76 -44.39 -36.04
CA VAL A 655 -4.78 -45.85 -36.24
C VAL A 655 -6.03 -46.40 -35.52
N ILE A 656 -7.06 -46.66 -36.29
CA ILE A 656 -8.38 -47.08 -35.79
C ILE A 656 -8.55 -48.57 -36.08
N THR A 657 -8.75 -49.36 -35.02
CA THR A 657 -9.06 -50.79 -35.09
C THR A 657 -10.40 -51.01 -34.37
N PRO A 658 -11.45 -51.53 -35.01
CA PRO A 658 -12.76 -51.75 -34.38
C PRO A 658 -12.68 -52.51 -33.09
N GLY A 659 -13.31 -52.02 -32.02
CA GLY A 659 -13.32 -52.59 -30.69
C GLY A 659 -12.02 -52.44 -29.89
N GLN A 660 -11.06 -51.67 -30.38
CA GLN A 660 -9.80 -51.40 -29.70
C GLN A 660 -9.58 -49.86 -29.50
N ALA A 661 -8.76 -49.51 -28.50
CA ALA A 661 -8.39 -48.10 -28.28
C ALA A 661 -7.64 -47.54 -29.51
N THR A 662 -8.11 -46.39 -30.01
CA THR A 662 -7.46 -45.64 -31.10
C THR A 662 -6.09 -45.14 -30.65
N THR A 663 -5.07 -45.29 -31.52
CA THR A 663 -3.72 -44.78 -31.27
C THR A 663 -3.34 -43.70 -32.28
N ILE A 664 -2.31 -42.91 -31.96
CA ILE A 664 -1.85 -41.80 -32.79
C ILE A 664 -0.49 -42.13 -33.40
N ASP A 665 -0.39 -42.02 -34.74
CA ASP A 665 0.90 -41.93 -35.43
C ASP A 665 1.32 -40.44 -35.48
N TYR A 666 2.16 -40.04 -34.56
CA TYR A 666 2.65 -38.67 -34.43
C TYR A 666 3.48 -38.17 -35.61
N ASN A 667 3.93 -39.04 -36.51
CA ASN A 667 4.70 -38.67 -37.70
C ASN A 667 3.81 -38.26 -38.90
N ASN A 668 2.50 -38.50 -38.82
CA ASN A 668 1.56 -38.27 -39.96
C ASN A 668 0.41 -37.34 -39.54
N PRO A 669 0.68 -36.06 -39.22
CA PRO A 669 -0.39 -35.13 -38.83
C PRO A 669 -1.34 -34.79 -40.00
N ALA A 670 -2.64 -34.69 -39.71
CA ALA A 670 -3.64 -34.20 -40.65
C ALA A 670 -3.42 -32.72 -40.99
N ARG A 671 -2.98 -31.94 -40.02
CA ARG A 671 -2.60 -30.53 -40.20
C ARG A 671 -1.69 -30.05 -39.10
N THR A 672 -0.92 -29.01 -39.38
CA THR A 672 -0.11 -28.28 -38.41
C THR A 672 -0.59 -26.83 -38.34
N THR A 673 -0.75 -26.30 -37.15
CA THR A 673 -1.20 -24.92 -36.93
C THR A 673 -0.22 -24.17 -36.04
N THR A 674 0.18 -22.98 -36.44
CA THR A 674 1.07 -22.12 -35.66
C THR A 674 0.24 -21.22 -34.74
N TYR A 675 0.60 -21.24 -33.44
CA TYR A 675 -0.02 -20.43 -32.41
C TYR A 675 0.94 -19.36 -31.89
N TRP A 676 0.33 -18.28 -31.40
CA TRP A 676 1.01 -17.20 -30.75
C TRP A 676 0.87 -17.31 -29.23
N SER A 677 1.93 -17.05 -28.50
CA SER A 677 1.92 -16.86 -27.06
C SER A 677 2.78 -15.65 -26.68
N THR A 678 2.43 -14.99 -25.59
CA THR A 678 3.33 -14.00 -24.98
C THR A 678 4.37 -14.70 -24.15
N THR A 679 5.56 -14.09 -23.98
CA THR A 679 6.62 -14.64 -23.12
C THR A 679 6.27 -14.56 -21.63
N GLY A 680 5.27 -13.75 -21.24
CA GLY A 680 4.88 -13.55 -19.83
C GLY A 680 5.87 -12.72 -19.01
N ARG A 681 6.94 -12.21 -19.61
CA ARG A 681 7.96 -11.40 -18.92
C ARG A 681 7.38 -10.09 -18.40
N VAL A 682 7.92 -9.65 -17.27
CA VAL A 682 7.58 -8.37 -16.62
C VAL A 682 8.65 -7.35 -16.92
N GLY A 683 8.25 -6.12 -17.22
CA GLY A 683 9.15 -4.99 -17.48
C GLY A 683 8.71 -3.72 -16.75
N ASN A 684 9.40 -2.62 -17.05
CA ASN A 684 9.08 -1.29 -16.49
C ASN A 684 8.20 -0.49 -17.48
N THR A 685 7.02 -1.01 -17.79
CA THR A 685 6.14 -0.51 -18.84
C THR A 685 5.04 0.42 -18.36
N ASN A 686 4.68 0.39 -17.08
CA ASN A 686 3.58 1.21 -16.57
C ASN A 686 4.04 2.63 -16.21
N VAL A 687 3.20 3.60 -16.54
CA VAL A 687 3.39 5.01 -16.21
C VAL A 687 2.21 5.51 -15.40
N SER A 688 2.50 6.11 -14.24
CA SER A 688 1.50 6.76 -13.40
C SER A 688 1.87 8.22 -13.16
N VAL A 689 0.89 9.12 -13.30
CA VAL A 689 1.04 10.55 -13.01
C VAL A 689 -0.08 10.97 -12.07
N ASN A 690 0.30 11.35 -10.84
CA ASN A 690 -0.60 11.82 -9.82
C ASN A 690 -0.32 13.29 -9.54
N LYS A 691 -1.35 14.14 -9.51
CA LYS A 691 -1.22 15.55 -9.19
C LYS A 691 -2.44 16.03 -8.41
N GLY A 692 -2.25 17.06 -7.61
CA GLY A 692 -3.35 17.60 -6.84
C GLY A 692 -3.00 18.83 -6.04
N VAL A 693 -4.03 19.36 -5.40
CA VAL A 693 -3.93 20.43 -4.42
C VAL A 693 -4.65 19.97 -3.17
N GLU A 694 -3.95 20.01 -2.06
CA GLU A 694 -4.45 19.70 -0.72
C GLU A 694 -4.50 20.97 0.11
N PHE A 695 -5.51 21.11 0.96
CA PHE A 695 -5.59 22.22 1.91
C PHE A 695 -6.10 21.75 3.26
N ASP A 696 -5.57 22.38 4.31
CA ASP A 696 -5.98 22.22 5.70
C ASP A 696 -6.17 23.60 6.30
N PHE A 697 -7.37 23.91 6.79
CA PHE A 697 -7.72 25.17 7.40
C PHE A 697 -8.22 24.97 8.83
N ASP A 698 -7.37 25.25 9.80
CA ASP A 698 -7.75 25.39 11.20
C ASP A 698 -8.27 26.80 11.45
N LEU A 699 -9.57 26.95 11.56
CA LEU A 699 -10.26 28.21 11.83
C LEU A 699 -10.19 28.62 13.30
N GLY A 700 -9.58 27.75 14.15
CA GLY A 700 -9.48 27.99 15.57
C GLY A 700 -10.82 27.76 16.29
N LYS A 701 -10.92 28.30 17.48
CA LYS A 701 -12.02 28.08 18.40
C LYS A 701 -13.01 29.24 18.41
N ILE A 702 -14.27 28.96 18.19
CA ILE A 702 -15.39 29.87 18.41
C ILE A 702 -15.65 29.91 19.91
N LYS A 703 -15.11 30.90 20.62
CA LYS A 703 -15.13 30.98 22.09
C LYS A 703 -16.52 30.85 22.73
N PRO A 704 -17.57 31.57 22.27
CA PRO A 704 -18.91 31.45 22.88
C PRO A 704 -19.51 30.04 22.85
N LEU A 705 -19.21 29.28 21.79
CA LEU A 705 -19.73 27.91 21.62
C LEU A 705 -18.74 26.86 22.08
N ASN A 706 -17.55 27.24 22.52
CA ASN A 706 -16.46 26.36 22.88
C ASN A 706 -16.14 25.33 21.76
N THR A 707 -16.32 25.73 20.48
CA THR A 707 -16.28 24.85 19.29
C THR A 707 -15.08 25.17 18.42
N SER A 708 -14.25 24.17 18.17
CA SER A 708 -13.14 24.23 17.22
C SER A 708 -13.63 23.82 15.83
N VAL A 709 -13.20 24.55 14.79
CA VAL A 709 -13.64 24.38 13.41
C VAL A 709 -12.46 24.07 12.51
N TYR A 710 -12.53 22.95 11.79
CA TYR A 710 -11.52 22.51 10.86
C TYR A 710 -12.14 22.21 9.49
N ILE A 711 -11.50 22.69 8.43
CA ILE A 711 -11.86 22.36 7.06
C ILE A 711 -10.64 21.77 6.38
N SER A 712 -10.75 20.60 5.80
CA SER A 712 -9.71 20.01 4.98
C SER A 712 -10.27 19.55 3.65
N GLY A 713 -9.42 19.45 2.64
CA GLY A 713 -9.88 18.95 1.35
C GLY A 713 -8.73 18.69 0.39
N ALA A 714 -9.08 18.04 -0.72
CA ALA A 714 -8.14 17.77 -1.80
C ALA A 714 -8.84 17.70 -3.15
N TRP A 715 -8.25 18.36 -4.14
CA TRP A 715 -8.45 18.05 -5.55
C TRP A 715 -7.32 17.15 -6.03
N GLN A 716 -7.67 16.01 -6.66
CA GLN A 716 -6.71 14.99 -7.06
C GLN A 716 -7.02 14.51 -8.47
N GLU A 717 -5.98 14.26 -9.25
CA GLU A 717 -6.04 13.59 -10.55
C GLU A 717 -4.98 12.50 -10.61
N SER A 718 -5.37 11.29 -11.02
CA SER A 718 -4.48 10.18 -11.35
C SER A 718 -4.66 9.81 -12.81
N LYS A 719 -3.57 9.66 -13.55
CA LYS A 719 -3.54 9.21 -14.95
C LYS A 719 -2.56 8.05 -15.06
N ASP A 720 -3.04 6.90 -15.55
CA ASP A 720 -2.26 5.69 -15.74
C ASP A 720 -2.31 5.25 -17.20
N PHE A 721 -1.18 4.84 -17.76
CA PHE A 721 -1.04 4.29 -19.12
C PHE A 721 0.16 3.35 -19.22
N SER A 722 0.22 2.56 -20.31
CA SER A 722 1.33 1.63 -20.56
C SER A 722 2.19 2.10 -21.73
N LYS A 723 3.50 1.84 -21.63
CA LYS A 723 4.48 1.97 -22.70
C LYS A 723 4.76 0.63 -23.42
N ALA A 724 4.15 -0.46 -22.92
CA ALA A 724 4.29 -1.75 -23.56
C ALA A 724 3.85 -1.66 -25.04
N LEU A 725 4.42 -2.51 -25.86
CA LEU A 725 4.01 -2.64 -27.26
C LEU A 725 2.50 -2.84 -27.33
N ASN A 726 1.81 -1.99 -28.08
CA ASN A 726 0.37 -2.05 -28.21
C ASN A 726 0.02 -2.88 -29.44
N THR A 727 -0.40 -4.11 -29.23
CA THR A 727 -0.73 -5.02 -30.34
C THR A 727 -2.15 -5.53 -30.26
N SER A 728 -2.72 -5.91 -31.38
CA SER A 728 -4.00 -6.63 -31.47
C SER A 728 -4.02 -7.63 -32.60
N ASN A 729 -4.93 -8.61 -32.47
CA ASN A 729 -5.30 -9.42 -33.63
C ASN A 729 -5.97 -8.52 -34.67
N PRO A 730 -5.85 -8.82 -35.96
CA PRO A 730 -6.65 -8.17 -36.97
C PRO A 730 -8.16 -8.41 -36.75
N GLU A 731 -8.96 -7.41 -37.05
CA GLU A 731 -10.43 -7.51 -37.06
C GLU A 731 -10.90 -7.99 -38.46
N ASN A 732 -12.12 -8.50 -38.52
CA ASN A 732 -12.75 -8.98 -39.79
C ASN A 732 -11.92 -10.05 -40.52
N LEU A 733 -11.39 -11.01 -39.76
CA LEU A 733 -10.67 -12.14 -40.37
C LEU A 733 -11.61 -12.98 -41.23
N PRO A 734 -11.12 -13.45 -42.39
CA PRO A 734 -11.85 -14.43 -43.18
C PRO A 734 -12.25 -15.68 -42.39
N ALA A 735 -13.42 -16.26 -42.65
CA ALA A 735 -13.98 -17.39 -41.91
C ALA A 735 -13.03 -18.61 -41.82
N SER A 736 -12.30 -18.88 -42.91
CA SER A 736 -11.30 -19.95 -42.97
C SER A 736 -10.12 -19.77 -42.00
N ILE A 737 -9.81 -18.51 -41.63
CA ILE A 737 -8.77 -18.20 -40.65
C ILE A 737 -9.35 -18.27 -39.23
N SER A 738 -10.52 -17.64 -39.02
CA SER A 738 -11.17 -17.60 -37.71
C SER A 738 -11.57 -18.97 -37.19
N GLN A 739 -11.78 -19.94 -38.06
CA GLN A 739 -12.13 -21.32 -37.71
C GLN A 739 -11.10 -22.00 -36.83
N TYR A 740 -9.82 -21.67 -36.97
CA TYR A 740 -8.73 -22.29 -36.17
C TYR A 740 -8.27 -21.42 -35.00
N GLY A 741 -8.91 -20.26 -34.75
CA GLY A 741 -8.55 -19.39 -33.59
C GLY A 741 -7.17 -18.76 -33.67
N THR A 742 -6.52 -18.78 -34.85
CA THR A 742 -5.16 -18.24 -35.04
C THR A 742 -5.17 -17.09 -36.04
N THR A 743 -4.19 -16.22 -35.93
CA THR A 743 -3.98 -15.09 -36.87
C THR A 743 -2.58 -15.16 -37.46
N PRO A 744 -2.40 -14.86 -38.77
CA PRO A 744 -1.07 -14.92 -39.40
C PRO A 744 -0.15 -13.79 -38.94
N ILE A 745 -0.71 -12.73 -38.38
CA ILE A 745 0.02 -11.53 -37.97
C ILE A 745 -0.53 -10.96 -36.67
N LYS A 746 0.29 -10.12 -36.00
CA LYS A 746 -0.13 -9.20 -34.94
C LYS A 746 0.06 -7.77 -35.42
N LEU A 747 -0.97 -6.95 -35.40
CA LEU A 747 -0.87 -5.53 -35.73
C LEU A 747 -0.26 -4.74 -34.58
N ILE A 748 0.61 -3.79 -34.91
CA ILE A 748 1.24 -2.88 -33.97
C ILE A 748 0.58 -1.50 -34.07
N TYR A 749 0.19 -0.94 -32.92
CA TYR A 749 -0.38 0.39 -32.81
C TYR A 749 0.51 1.29 -31.94
N PRO A 750 0.40 2.62 -32.07
CA PRO A 750 1.10 3.53 -31.19
C PRO A 750 0.77 3.21 -29.71
N SER A 751 1.79 3.10 -28.87
CA SER A 751 1.67 2.98 -27.44
C SER A 751 1.42 4.36 -26.77
N GLU A 752 1.11 4.40 -25.49
CA GLU A 752 0.94 5.61 -24.68
C GLU A 752 -0.28 6.51 -25.01
N LEU A 753 -1.04 6.20 -26.05
CA LEU A 753 -2.21 7.00 -26.43
C LEU A 753 -3.43 6.71 -25.56
N ASP A 754 -3.60 5.45 -25.16
CA ASP A 754 -4.70 5.00 -24.31
C ASP A 754 -4.34 5.24 -22.85
N TYR A 755 -5.29 5.72 -22.06
CA TYR A 755 -5.06 5.96 -20.63
C TYR A 755 -6.33 5.86 -19.81
N THR A 756 -6.19 5.55 -18.52
CA THR A 756 -7.23 5.71 -17.51
C THR A 756 -6.95 6.96 -16.69
N ARG A 757 -7.99 7.76 -16.46
CA ARG A 757 -7.88 8.98 -15.68
C ARG A 757 -8.98 9.06 -14.64
N TYR A 758 -8.59 9.24 -13.38
CA TYR A 758 -9.48 9.48 -12.25
C TYR A 758 -9.33 10.92 -11.77
N ARG A 759 -10.43 11.58 -11.40
CA ARG A 759 -10.46 12.90 -10.80
C ARG A 759 -11.40 12.92 -9.61
N ARG A 760 -10.98 13.55 -8.52
CA ARG A 760 -11.82 13.73 -7.34
C ARG A 760 -11.56 15.08 -6.69
N PHE A 761 -12.65 15.75 -6.28
CA PHE A 761 -12.61 16.90 -5.38
C PHE A 761 -13.50 16.62 -4.17
N VAL A 762 -12.89 16.58 -3.02
CA VAL A 762 -13.57 16.32 -1.75
C VAL A 762 -13.11 17.31 -0.69
N ASN A 763 -14.03 17.74 0.16
CA ASN A 763 -13.69 18.46 1.37
C ASN A 763 -14.52 17.99 2.56
N THR A 764 -13.94 18.15 3.75
CA THR A 764 -14.47 17.70 5.03
C THR A 764 -14.47 18.87 5.99
N LEU A 765 -15.61 19.14 6.60
CA LEU A 765 -15.79 20.07 7.72
C LEU A 765 -15.90 19.26 9.01
N ARG A 766 -15.13 19.63 10.04
CA ARG A 766 -15.21 19.06 11.38
C ARG A 766 -15.46 20.17 12.41
N LEU A 767 -16.49 19.96 13.21
CA LEU A 767 -16.84 20.80 14.35
C LEU A 767 -16.62 19.98 15.62
N VAL A 768 -15.84 20.47 16.55
CA VAL A 768 -15.58 19.80 17.83
C VAL A 768 -15.93 20.76 18.96
N THR A 769 -17.03 20.47 19.64
CA THR A 769 -17.55 21.28 20.76
C THR A 769 -17.18 20.59 22.07
N ASN A 770 -16.43 21.28 22.90
CA ASN A 770 -16.09 20.83 24.24
C ASN A 770 -16.99 21.50 25.27
N ILE A 771 -17.65 20.71 26.12
CA ILE A 771 -18.59 21.18 27.17
C ILE A 771 -18.02 20.72 28.53
N PRO A 772 -17.05 21.50 29.12
CA PRO A 772 -16.31 21.07 30.32
C PRO A 772 -17.24 20.85 31.54
N GLU A 773 -18.29 21.65 31.67
CA GLU A 773 -19.24 21.58 32.76
C GLU A 773 -19.96 20.23 32.83
N LEU A 774 -20.22 19.65 31.64
CA LEU A 774 -20.85 18.35 31.50
C LEU A 774 -19.82 17.22 31.29
N ARG A 775 -18.52 17.51 31.21
CA ARG A 775 -17.47 16.56 30.79
C ARG A 775 -17.85 15.83 29.48
N MET A 776 -18.29 16.62 28.49
CA MET A 776 -18.76 16.10 27.23
C MET A 776 -18.00 16.72 26.07
N VAL A 777 -17.80 15.92 25.03
CA VAL A 777 -17.30 16.36 23.73
C VAL A 777 -18.28 15.89 22.66
N ALA A 778 -18.80 16.86 21.90
CA ALA A 778 -19.61 16.60 20.72
C ALA A 778 -18.80 16.90 19.46
N SER A 779 -18.80 16.02 18.49
CA SER A 779 -18.18 16.27 17.20
C SER A 779 -19.17 15.98 16.06
N PHE A 780 -19.15 16.87 15.07
CA PHE A 780 -19.89 16.73 13.82
C PHE A 780 -18.89 16.76 12.67
N THR A 781 -19.03 15.82 11.77
CA THR A 781 -18.20 15.75 10.59
C THR A 781 -19.07 15.63 9.35
N GLY A 782 -18.97 16.64 8.48
CA GLY A 782 -19.62 16.66 7.17
C GLY A 782 -18.59 16.54 6.06
N GLN A 783 -18.84 15.67 5.08
CA GLN A 783 -18.00 15.55 3.90
C GLN A 783 -18.83 15.76 2.65
N VAL A 784 -18.28 16.53 1.71
CA VAL A 784 -18.87 16.75 0.38
C VAL A 784 -17.90 16.27 -0.68
N ILE A 785 -18.38 15.44 -1.59
CA ILE A 785 -17.69 15.02 -2.80
C ILE A 785 -18.28 15.83 -3.96
N TRP A 786 -17.58 16.91 -4.33
CA TRP A 786 -18.02 17.84 -5.37
C TRP A 786 -17.85 17.26 -6.77
N HIS A 787 -16.81 16.46 -6.94
CA HIS A 787 -16.48 15.85 -8.21
C HIS A 787 -15.85 14.48 -7.99
N ASN A 788 -16.32 13.47 -8.71
CA ASN A 788 -15.69 12.16 -8.79
C ASN A 788 -15.96 11.59 -10.17
N SER A 789 -14.91 11.36 -10.95
CA SER A 789 -15.06 10.88 -12.32
C SER A 789 -13.95 9.89 -12.69
N ASN A 790 -14.30 8.98 -13.57
CA ASN A 790 -13.40 8.03 -14.21
C ASN A 790 -13.55 8.12 -15.73
N LEU A 791 -12.45 8.12 -16.46
CA LEU A 791 -12.37 8.08 -17.91
C LEU A 791 -11.38 7.00 -18.34
N SER A 792 -11.86 6.01 -19.05
CA SER A 792 -11.01 5.12 -19.85
C SER A 792 -10.97 5.67 -21.28
N TYR A 793 -9.85 6.32 -21.61
CA TYR A 793 -9.67 6.97 -22.90
C TYR A 793 -9.01 6.01 -23.89
N VAL A 794 -9.64 5.82 -25.04
CA VAL A 794 -9.10 5.06 -26.16
C VAL A 794 -8.93 6.02 -27.34
N ALA A 795 -7.70 6.23 -27.77
CA ALA A 795 -7.40 7.13 -28.88
C ALA A 795 -7.78 6.52 -30.24
N PRO A 796 -8.18 7.36 -31.22
CA PRO A 796 -8.18 6.93 -32.64
C PRO A 796 -6.73 6.61 -33.02
N LYS A 797 -6.52 5.51 -33.73
CA LYS A 797 -5.18 5.08 -34.13
C LYS A 797 -5.19 4.17 -35.33
N SER A 798 -4.23 4.37 -36.21
CA SER A 798 -3.91 3.48 -37.32
C SER A 798 -2.82 2.51 -36.93
N PRO A 799 -2.77 1.30 -37.51
CA PRO A 799 -1.62 0.43 -37.31
C PRO A 799 -0.36 1.10 -37.88
N ILE A 800 0.74 0.97 -37.14
CA ILE A 800 2.09 1.49 -37.52
C ILE A 800 3.05 0.38 -37.92
N GLY A 801 2.64 -0.88 -37.81
CA GLY A 801 3.40 -2.05 -38.16
C GLY A 801 2.63 -3.32 -37.94
N TRP A 802 3.26 -4.44 -38.28
CA TRP A 802 2.79 -5.78 -37.94
C TRP A 802 3.95 -6.71 -37.64
N ILE A 803 3.67 -7.78 -36.93
CA ILE A 803 4.58 -8.88 -36.64
C ILE A 803 4.08 -10.09 -37.43
N SER A 804 4.92 -10.69 -38.25
CA SER A 804 4.64 -11.94 -38.96
C SER A 804 4.98 -13.17 -38.12
N THR A 805 4.53 -14.38 -38.54
CA THR A 805 4.70 -15.62 -37.77
C THR A 805 6.16 -16.03 -37.51
N ASP A 806 7.09 -15.50 -38.29
CA ASP A 806 8.54 -15.64 -38.09
C ASP A 806 9.11 -14.63 -37.07
N LEU A 807 8.22 -13.85 -36.43
CA LEU A 807 8.51 -12.82 -35.41
C LEU A 807 9.24 -11.59 -35.97
N GLN A 808 9.26 -11.39 -37.29
CA GLN A 808 9.80 -10.18 -37.90
C GLN A 808 8.80 -9.02 -37.76
N GLU A 809 9.31 -7.87 -37.37
CA GLU A 809 8.53 -6.63 -37.30
C GLU A 809 8.62 -5.88 -38.62
N HIS A 810 7.48 -5.49 -39.16
CA HIS A 810 7.34 -4.72 -40.37
C HIS A 810 6.72 -3.36 -40.06
N VAL A 811 7.14 -2.32 -40.76
CA VAL A 811 6.63 -0.94 -40.58
C VAL A 811 5.52 -0.67 -41.56
N ILE A 812 4.44 -0.04 -41.15
CA ILE A 812 3.36 0.50 -42.00
C ILE A 812 3.57 2.01 -42.10
N THR A 813 3.75 2.49 -43.35
CA THR A 813 3.75 3.92 -43.66
C THR A 813 2.35 4.39 -44.03
N SER A 814 2.08 5.69 -44.06
CA SER A 814 0.73 6.22 -44.31
C SER A 814 0.17 5.87 -45.71
N ASP A 815 1.04 5.71 -46.71
CA ASP A 815 0.70 5.30 -48.05
C ASP A 815 0.31 3.81 -48.14
N MET A 816 0.79 2.99 -47.22
CA MET A 816 0.45 1.56 -47.13
C MET A 816 -0.93 1.29 -46.53
N LEU A 817 -1.55 2.25 -45.86
CA LEU A 817 -2.82 2.02 -45.15
C LEU A 817 -3.99 1.60 -46.08
N ASN A 818 -3.92 1.89 -47.39
CA ASN A 818 -4.90 1.44 -48.35
C ASN A 818 -4.63 0.03 -48.91
N GLY A 819 -3.57 -0.61 -48.49
CA GLY A 819 -3.16 -1.94 -48.91
C GLY A 819 -3.63 -3.07 -48.04
N TYR A 820 -3.08 -4.22 -48.26
CA TYR A 820 -3.45 -5.51 -47.65
C TYR A 820 -2.23 -6.25 -47.12
N ILE A 821 -2.43 -7.08 -46.10
CA ILE A 821 -1.45 -8.08 -45.65
C ILE A 821 -1.99 -9.45 -46.01
N GLY A 822 -1.21 -10.20 -46.80
CA GLY A 822 -1.55 -11.56 -47.18
C GLY A 822 -1.41 -12.57 -46.05
N MET A 823 -1.88 -13.79 -46.26
CA MET A 823 -1.74 -14.89 -45.30
C MET A 823 -0.29 -15.35 -45.11
N ASP A 824 0.58 -15.02 -46.06
CA ASP A 824 2.03 -15.19 -46.04
C ASP A 824 2.74 -14.14 -45.16
N GLY A 825 2.01 -13.15 -44.61
CA GLY A 825 2.55 -12.07 -43.82
C GLY A 825 3.15 -10.91 -44.63
N ALA A 826 3.14 -10.97 -45.98
CA ALA A 826 3.67 -9.95 -46.85
C ALA A 826 2.66 -8.83 -47.16
N TYR A 827 3.16 -7.62 -47.48
CA TYR A 827 2.35 -6.47 -47.87
C TYR A 827 2.03 -6.51 -49.38
N TYR A 828 0.78 -6.15 -49.71
CA TYR A 828 0.26 -6.02 -51.05
C TYR A 828 -0.41 -4.65 -51.23
N GLY A 829 -0.05 -3.88 -52.24
CA GLY A 829 -0.69 -2.61 -52.58
C GLY A 829 -2.16 -2.74 -53.07
N THR A 830 -2.52 -3.92 -53.59
CA THR A 830 -3.87 -4.29 -54.02
C THR A 830 -4.23 -5.64 -53.45
N GLN A 831 -5.53 -5.94 -53.33
CA GLN A 831 -5.97 -7.22 -52.80
C GLN A 831 -5.43 -8.37 -53.63
N PRO A 832 -4.63 -9.30 -53.06
CA PRO A 832 -4.15 -10.46 -53.80
C PRO A 832 -5.29 -11.37 -54.24
N ALA A 833 -5.23 -11.87 -55.48
CA ALA A 833 -6.27 -12.72 -56.06
C ALA A 833 -6.11 -14.20 -55.68
N ASP A 834 -4.92 -14.62 -55.34
CA ASP A 834 -4.50 -16.00 -55.11
C ASP A 834 -4.54 -16.43 -53.62
N GLN A 835 -4.72 -15.48 -52.70
CA GLN A 835 -4.82 -15.75 -51.29
C GLN A 835 -5.76 -14.77 -50.54
N GLN A 836 -6.19 -15.18 -49.37
CA GLN A 836 -6.92 -14.28 -48.48
C GLN A 836 -5.98 -13.23 -47.89
N SER A 837 -6.55 -12.06 -47.59
CA SER A 837 -5.76 -10.94 -47.08
C SER A 837 -6.56 -10.09 -46.08
N ILE A 838 -5.84 -9.31 -45.31
CA ILE A 838 -6.34 -8.41 -44.27
C ILE A 838 -6.21 -7.00 -44.78
N SER A 839 -7.33 -6.29 -44.96
CA SER A 839 -7.37 -4.87 -45.34
C SER A 839 -6.80 -4.03 -44.16
N LEU A 840 -5.78 -3.21 -44.39
CA LEU A 840 -5.21 -2.31 -43.40
C LEU A 840 -6.15 -1.13 -43.09
N GLN A 841 -6.96 -0.69 -44.02
CA GLN A 841 -7.97 0.34 -43.81
C GLN A 841 -9.02 -0.08 -42.78
N ASP A 842 -9.42 -1.36 -42.77
CA ASP A 842 -10.38 -1.91 -41.83
C ASP A 842 -9.76 -2.06 -40.40
N GLN A 843 -8.45 -1.92 -40.30
CA GLN A 843 -7.74 -2.01 -39.01
C GLN A 843 -7.55 -0.63 -38.33
N VAL A 844 -8.02 0.44 -38.97
CA VAL A 844 -8.01 1.77 -38.36
C VAL A 844 -9.04 1.81 -37.22
N LYS A 845 -8.55 1.94 -35.99
CA LYS A 845 -9.43 2.01 -34.84
C LYS A 845 -10.03 3.41 -34.70
N THR A 846 -11.34 3.48 -34.81
CA THR A 846 -12.10 4.70 -34.55
C THR A 846 -12.24 4.91 -33.04
N PRO A 847 -12.30 6.17 -32.55
CA PRO A 847 -12.49 6.43 -31.15
C PRO A 847 -13.83 5.88 -30.66
N ARG A 848 -13.86 5.22 -29.54
CA ARG A 848 -15.10 5.00 -28.80
C ARG A 848 -15.56 6.34 -28.23
N ASP A 849 -16.83 6.45 -27.88
CA ASP A 849 -17.32 7.58 -27.10
C ASP A 849 -16.53 7.67 -25.80
N ASN A 850 -15.48 8.51 -25.78
CA ASN A 850 -14.61 8.73 -24.63
C ASN A 850 -15.33 9.60 -23.59
N ILE A 851 -16.47 9.13 -23.11
CA ILE A 851 -17.32 9.84 -22.14
C ILE A 851 -16.90 9.47 -20.72
N PRO A 852 -16.50 10.45 -19.88
CA PRO A 852 -16.18 10.15 -18.51
C PRO A 852 -17.43 9.75 -17.73
N THR A 853 -17.35 8.68 -16.96
CA THR A 853 -18.33 8.38 -15.92
C THR A 853 -18.18 9.42 -14.81
N LYS A 854 -19.20 10.22 -14.59
CA LYS A 854 -19.24 11.27 -13.56
C LYS A 854 -20.25 10.89 -12.50
N ASN A 855 -19.81 10.86 -11.25
CA ASN A 855 -20.72 10.74 -10.13
C ASN A 855 -21.32 12.12 -9.82
N PRO A 856 -22.59 12.21 -9.43
CA PRO A 856 -23.20 13.45 -8.95
C PRO A 856 -22.52 13.91 -7.66
N VAL A 857 -22.80 15.14 -7.26
CA VAL A 857 -22.38 15.64 -5.95
C VAL A 857 -23.06 14.81 -4.86
N THR A 858 -22.26 14.31 -3.93
CA THR A 858 -22.75 13.56 -2.77
C THR A 858 -22.22 14.18 -1.49
N TRP A 859 -23.00 14.09 -0.41
CA TRP A 859 -22.53 14.52 0.90
C TRP A 859 -23.10 13.66 2.02
N ASN A 860 -22.38 13.61 3.11
CA ASN A 860 -22.81 12.94 4.34
C ASN A 860 -22.45 13.72 5.59
N LEU A 861 -23.19 13.49 6.66
CA LEU A 861 -22.96 14.05 7.99
C LEU A 861 -22.92 12.93 9.00
N SER A 862 -21.89 12.94 9.86
CA SER A 862 -21.74 12.01 10.99
C SER A 862 -21.63 12.81 12.29
N ALA A 863 -22.13 12.23 13.39
CA ALA A 863 -22.12 12.85 14.70
C ALA A 863 -21.56 11.89 15.76
N ARG A 864 -20.85 12.44 16.74
CA ARG A 864 -20.31 11.68 17.89
C ARG A 864 -20.49 12.50 19.16
N LEU A 865 -20.78 11.79 20.25
CA LEU A 865 -20.94 12.38 21.57
C LEU A 865 -20.20 11.50 22.58
N THR A 866 -19.18 12.04 23.23
CA THR A 866 -18.42 11.35 24.29
C THR A 866 -18.71 12.00 25.63
N LYS A 867 -19.02 11.19 26.64
CA LYS A 867 -19.28 11.61 28.03
C LYS A 867 -18.34 10.89 28.96
N GLU A 868 -17.58 11.64 29.77
CA GLU A 868 -16.83 11.07 30.90
C GLU A 868 -17.70 10.94 32.13
N LEU A 869 -17.62 9.77 32.78
CA LEU A 869 -18.24 9.43 34.08
C LEU A 869 -17.14 9.41 35.16
N GLY A 870 -16.79 10.58 35.67
CA GLY A 870 -15.64 10.73 36.60
C GLY A 870 -14.30 10.74 35.85
N LYS A 871 -13.23 10.18 36.45
CA LYS A 871 -11.87 10.11 35.86
C LYS A 871 -11.57 8.77 35.20
N SER A 872 -12.34 7.73 35.55
CA SER A 872 -11.98 6.35 35.25
C SER A 872 -12.91 5.67 34.25
N ALA A 873 -14.01 6.29 33.85
CA ALA A 873 -14.98 5.67 32.94
C ALA A 873 -15.63 6.71 32.02
N GLY A 874 -16.18 6.25 30.93
CA GLY A 874 -16.97 7.05 30.03
C GLY A 874 -17.66 6.20 28.97
N PHE A 875 -18.50 6.88 28.20
CA PHE A 875 -19.16 6.28 27.05
C PHE A 875 -19.20 7.26 25.87
N SER A 876 -19.25 6.72 24.70
CA SER A 876 -19.40 7.47 23.47
C SER A 876 -20.55 6.92 22.64
N PHE A 877 -21.43 7.79 22.18
CA PHE A 877 -22.38 7.48 21.11
C PHE A 877 -21.80 7.99 19.78
N PHE A 878 -21.95 7.22 18.74
CA PHE A 878 -21.62 7.63 17.40
C PHE A 878 -22.73 7.24 16.44
N ALA A 879 -22.95 8.11 15.46
CA ALA A 879 -23.89 7.88 14.37
C ALA A 879 -23.21 8.34 13.07
N ASN A 880 -23.01 7.41 12.15
CA ASN A 880 -22.45 7.69 10.85
C ASN A 880 -23.57 7.81 9.82
N ASN A 881 -23.38 8.72 8.84
CA ASN A 881 -24.36 8.98 7.80
C ASN A 881 -25.75 9.33 8.36
N VAL A 882 -25.82 10.15 9.42
CA VAL A 882 -27.07 10.60 10.03
C VAL A 882 -27.94 11.33 9.01
N LEU A 883 -27.30 12.15 8.19
CA LEU A 883 -27.88 12.79 7.02
C LEU A 883 -26.94 12.55 5.84
N PHE A 884 -27.51 12.23 4.69
CA PHE A 884 -26.74 12.02 3.47
C PHE A 884 -27.58 12.36 2.24
N TYR A 885 -26.88 12.68 1.16
CA TYR A 885 -27.47 12.91 -0.15
C TYR A 885 -26.71 12.13 -1.19
N GLU A 886 -27.38 11.16 -1.78
CA GLU A 886 -26.85 10.25 -2.80
C GLU A 886 -27.88 10.09 -3.93
N PRO A 887 -27.86 10.99 -4.92
CA PRO A 887 -28.79 10.93 -6.03
C PRO A 887 -28.44 9.76 -6.96
N PHE A 888 -29.44 9.33 -7.72
CA PHE A 888 -29.24 8.34 -8.78
C PHE A 888 -28.28 8.86 -9.85
N MET A 889 -27.44 7.96 -10.33
CA MET A 889 -26.57 8.19 -11.48
C MET A 889 -27.18 7.53 -12.71
N SER A 890 -27.15 8.22 -13.87
CA SER A 890 -27.32 7.55 -15.15
C SER A 890 -25.97 7.08 -15.67
N SER A 891 -25.87 5.82 -16.08
CA SER A 891 -24.73 5.37 -16.87
C SER A 891 -24.71 6.09 -18.22
N SER A 892 -23.55 6.65 -18.59
CA SER A 892 -23.39 7.31 -19.90
C SER A 892 -23.55 6.35 -21.09
N THR A 893 -23.35 5.05 -20.85
CA THR A 893 -23.38 4.02 -21.90
C THR A 893 -24.66 3.19 -21.92
N SER A 894 -25.24 2.88 -20.76
CA SER A 894 -26.39 1.96 -20.66
C SER A 894 -27.71 2.65 -20.34
N LYS A 895 -27.73 3.96 -20.07
CA LYS A 895 -28.88 4.74 -19.60
C LYS A 895 -29.59 4.15 -18.36
N THR A 896 -28.95 3.18 -17.70
CA THR A 896 -29.47 2.59 -16.46
C THR A 896 -29.26 3.56 -15.31
N LEU A 897 -30.27 3.68 -14.45
CA LEU A 897 -30.16 4.44 -13.22
C LEU A 897 -29.55 3.53 -12.15
N THR A 898 -28.43 3.94 -11.61
CA THR A 898 -27.78 3.28 -10.47
C THR A 898 -27.67 4.24 -9.32
N GLN A 899 -27.87 3.75 -8.11
CA GLN A 899 -27.59 4.51 -6.90
C GLN A 899 -26.22 4.09 -6.37
N ARG A 900 -25.39 5.07 -6.06
CA ARG A 900 -24.16 4.79 -5.34
C ARG A 900 -24.49 4.52 -3.88
N ASN A 901 -24.12 3.35 -3.40
CA ASN A 901 -24.22 3.04 -1.98
C ASN A 901 -22.92 3.45 -1.28
N THR A 902 -22.89 4.63 -0.63
CA THR A 902 -21.72 5.11 0.15
C THR A 902 -21.76 4.66 1.59
N GLY A 903 -22.76 3.89 1.97
CA GLY A 903 -22.94 3.30 3.29
C GLY A 903 -24.24 3.75 3.96
N ASN A 904 -24.89 2.81 4.59
CA ASN A 904 -26.13 3.03 5.31
C ASN A 904 -25.89 3.83 6.60
N PHE A 905 -26.95 4.46 7.12
CA PHE A 905 -26.98 4.98 8.47
C PHE A 905 -26.55 3.88 9.46
N SER A 906 -25.59 4.16 10.30
CA SER A 906 -25.19 3.29 11.39
C SER A 906 -24.98 4.07 12.67
N PHE A 907 -25.32 3.47 13.80
CA PHE A 907 -25.06 4.05 15.10
C PHE A 907 -24.50 3.00 16.05
N GLY A 908 -23.80 3.43 17.08
CA GLY A 908 -23.20 2.51 18.04
C GLY A 908 -22.81 3.20 19.32
N VAL A 909 -22.34 2.38 20.23
CA VAL A 909 -21.92 2.77 21.59
C VAL A 909 -20.53 2.21 21.85
N GLU A 910 -19.68 3.00 22.46
CA GLU A 910 -18.41 2.59 23.03
C GLU A 910 -18.43 2.88 24.53
N LEU A 911 -18.08 1.89 25.35
CA LEU A 911 -17.81 2.03 26.77
C LEU A 911 -16.31 1.92 26.99
N PHE A 912 -15.74 2.77 27.84
CA PHE A 912 -14.34 2.72 28.18
C PHE A 912 -14.12 2.93 29.69
N PHE A 913 -13.13 2.18 30.22
CA PHE A 913 -12.72 2.24 31.62
C PHE A 913 -11.20 2.35 31.69
N ASN A 914 -10.71 3.28 32.54
CA ASN A 914 -9.30 3.49 32.88
C ASN A 914 -9.15 3.29 34.40
N LEU A 915 -8.87 2.05 34.85
CA LEU A 915 -8.88 1.62 36.26
C LEU A 915 -7.46 1.55 36.85
#